data_53e9ad1b0af2d96066c79c1ab320d6ac
#
_entry.id   53e9ad1b0af2d96066c79c1ab320d6ac
#
_cell.length_a   1.000
_cell.length_b   1.000
_cell.length_c   1.000
_cell.angle_alpha   90.00
_cell.angle_beta   90.00
_cell.angle_gamma   90.00
#
_symmetry.space_group_name_H-M   'P 1'
#
loop_
_entity.id
_entity.type
_entity.pdbx_description
1 polymer ?
#
loop_
_entity_poly.entity_id
_entity_poly.type
_entity_poly.pdbx_seq_one_letter_code
_entity_poly.pdbx_strand_id
1 'polypeptide(L)'
;MRPPFLGAAVLAAMLCVCAPAKAAPILVDDFQDGVADGWGATGAGDVRLTTYGDNISLRVTGGATAMTAVSTRGFVQVSVAGSLAAMSLGRADACLIETSADAGATWREVVAVRDGADDGVTLTRAALALPGADNNPRLLIRVRAVGGKRVSCWADAVTVTGERSAGATDGPQTDLTFDDLQTGPALTEPVPLSAFTPPADAEAAAGRFMARLTLDVSAATLAMKVLHDATGDTPAELAARPTLPPLDLAFVQDGADLVPVRRGVVVGDHPAWDWVVEPGRVWWEEGDRGWLRAAVPFALQERNANCLHNGVLTFLFKPDGSVSRVALEIASETCAYLKFDAWATVPARLAPTAIPDADAVVAAWRDEVAARLPVRPLADLARLRPDLNLAAFALGAPTDGDPPTAFGLVIDGVHYAGACQTRHGDYPFCDVLDLPSYSTAKSIVGGVGLMRLEALHPGSALALIADHVPACADDDWTGVTLGHALDMATGLYGSTAFEADENAPAGRVFFDVEDHAAKAAYACGQFRRRATPGTTFVYRTADTYLLGTAMSDILRPAGEGDLYDDLVAPLWRSLRLSPTVLGTRRTYDAARQPFTGWGLTYHRDDILRIAGWLKGGALIDGRPMLDQGLLAAALQQDPAHPGLPAGGPAWRYKAGFWARDIGGPLGCPRPVWAPFMSGFGGISVVLLPGGVTFYYFGDSGVFDWAPAAVEAARIRDMCS
;
A
#
# COMPACT_ATOMS: atom_id res chain seq x y z
N MET A 1 48.14 15.82 30.35
CA MET A 1 49.12 14.97 29.65
C MET A 1 48.35 13.77 29.13
N ARG A 2 48.16 13.67 27.87
CA ARG A 2 47.48 12.49 27.25
C ARG A 2 48.58 11.45 26.94
N PRO A 3 48.37 10.14 27.22
CA PRO A 3 49.32 9.11 26.78
C PRO A 3 49.18 8.88 25.26
N PRO A 4 50.27 8.54 24.55
CA PRO A 4 50.21 8.22 23.14
C PRO A 4 49.65 6.82 22.91
N PHE A 5 48.67 6.69 22.09
CA PHE A 5 48.14 5.38 21.63
C PHE A 5 49.06 4.85 20.53
N LEU A 6 49.68 3.72 20.80
CA LEU A 6 50.30 2.88 19.79
C LEU A 6 49.24 2.21 18.96
N GLY A 7 49.23 2.47 17.66
CA GLY A 7 48.40 1.73 16.72
C GLY A 7 48.77 0.26 16.71
N ALA A 8 47.91 -0.56 17.29
CA ALA A 8 47.93 -2.01 17.07
C ALA A 8 47.06 -2.25 15.82
N ALA A 9 47.74 -2.51 14.70
CA ALA A 9 47.07 -3.17 13.57
C ALA A 9 46.52 -4.50 14.08
N VAL A 10 45.22 -4.52 14.38
CA VAL A 10 44.52 -5.77 14.68
C VAL A 10 44.36 -6.47 13.32
N LEU A 11 45.35 -7.32 13.00
CA LEU A 11 45.12 -8.45 12.11
C LEU A 11 43.84 -9.11 12.64
N ALA A 12 42.79 -9.13 11.87
CA ALA A 12 41.64 -9.98 12.08
C ALA A 12 42.12 -11.43 12.04
N ALA A 13 42.64 -11.91 13.16
CA ALA A 13 42.71 -13.32 13.41
C ALA A 13 41.26 -13.75 13.62
N MET A 14 40.62 -14.13 12.53
CA MET A 14 39.45 -15.00 12.53
C MET A 14 39.83 -16.21 13.40
N LEU A 15 39.56 -16.12 14.70
CA LEU A 15 39.42 -17.33 15.52
C LEU A 15 38.18 -18.03 14.91
N CYS A 16 38.48 -18.96 14.01
CA CYS A 16 37.57 -20.04 13.66
C CYS A 16 37.17 -20.71 14.96
N VAL A 17 36.15 -20.21 15.66
CA VAL A 17 35.28 -21.10 16.40
C VAL A 17 34.74 -21.99 15.30
N CYS A 18 35.14 -23.26 15.26
CA CYS A 18 34.60 -24.24 14.31
C CYS A 18 33.07 -24.25 14.47
N ALA A 19 32.39 -23.37 13.80
CA ALA A 19 30.98 -23.53 13.50
C ALA A 19 30.88 -24.78 12.60
N PRO A 20 29.89 -25.64 12.82
CA PRO A 20 29.65 -26.74 11.92
C PRO A 20 29.57 -26.18 10.50
N ALA A 21 30.11 -26.90 9.50
CA ALA A 21 30.34 -26.44 8.12
C ALA A 21 29.09 -26.05 7.34
N LYS A 22 27.94 -25.81 8.01
CA LYS A 22 26.61 -25.48 7.46
C LYS A 22 26.01 -24.22 8.01
N ALA A 23 26.59 -23.54 9.02
CA ALA A 23 26.00 -22.32 9.56
C ALA A 23 26.20 -21.15 8.61
N ALA A 24 25.07 -20.54 8.15
CA ALA A 24 25.07 -19.38 7.30
C ALA A 24 24.75 -18.10 8.11
N PRO A 25 25.28 -16.93 7.74
CA PRO A 25 24.91 -15.68 8.36
C PRO A 25 23.49 -15.28 7.91
N ILE A 26 22.67 -14.87 8.89
CA ILE A 26 21.30 -14.35 8.67
C ILE A 26 21.31 -12.83 8.86
N LEU A 27 22.11 -12.35 9.83
CA LEU A 27 22.38 -10.94 10.07
C LEU A 27 23.89 -10.80 10.38
N VAL A 28 24.51 -9.81 9.77
CA VAL A 28 25.87 -9.36 10.13
C VAL A 28 25.83 -7.86 10.19
N ASP A 29 26.06 -7.29 11.36
CA ASP A 29 26.15 -5.86 11.55
C ASP A 29 27.42 -5.56 12.36
N ASP A 30 28.45 -5.12 11.65
CA ASP A 30 29.73 -4.69 12.22
C ASP A 30 29.88 -3.17 12.26
N PHE A 31 28.84 -2.45 11.76
CA PHE A 31 28.74 -0.99 11.72
C PHE A 31 29.87 -0.26 10.95
N GLN A 32 30.77 -0.97 10.25
CA GLN A 32 31.94 -0.38 9.61
C GLN A 32 31.59 0.43 8.36
N ASP A 33 30.40 0.21 7.78
CA ASP A 33 29.85 1.01 6.68
C ASP A 33 29.32 2.37 7.13
N GLY A 34 29.30 2.65 8.44
CA GLY A 34 28.80 3.88 9.02
C GLY A 34 27.28 3.93 9.11
N VAL A 35 26.61 2.79 9.02
CA VAL A 35 25.15 2.68 9.08
C VAL A 35 24.74 1.67 10.16
N ALA A 36 23.61 1.92 10.83
CA ALA A 36 22.98 0.99 11.77
C ALA A 36 21.63 0.57 11.18
N ASP A 37 21.67 -0.21 10.10
CA ASP A 37 20.49 -0.61 9.35
C ASP A 37 19.53 -1.45 10.20
N GLY A 38 18.26 -1.00 10.24
CA GLY A 38 17.21 -1.69 10.99
C GLY A 38 17.25 -1.52 12.51
N TRP A 39 18.18 -0.73 13.08
CA TRP A 39 18.22 -0.47 14.51
C TRP A 39 17.36 0.74 14.89
N GLY A 40 16.30 0.50 15.65
CA GLY A 40 15.46 1.54 16.25
C GLY A 40 15.90 1.89 17.68
N ALA A 41 15.76 3.15 18.08
CA ALA A 41 16.12 3.64 19.40
C ALA A 41 14.90 3.91 20.27
N THR A 42 14.96 3.54 21.56
CA THR A 42 13.95 3.82 22.58
C THR A 42 14.60 4.18 23.92
N GLY A 43 13.86 4.83 24.82
CA GLY A 43 14.35 5.20 26.16
C GLY A 43 14.89 6.64 26.24
N ALA A 44 15.42 7.00 27.41
CA ALA A 44 15.77 8.41 27.74
C ALA A 44 17.22 8.80 27.39
N GLY A 45 18.03 7.86 26.93
CA GLY A 45 19.44 8.07 26.58
C GLY A 45 19.66 8.36 25.10
N ASP A 46 20.91 8.23 24.66
CA ASP A 46 21.35 8.48 23.29
C ASP A 46 21.76 7.17 22.60
N VAL A 47 21.37 7.00 21.34
CA VAL A 47 21.77 5.89 20.47
C VAL A 47 22.33 6.48 19.19
N ARG A 48 23.59 6.18 18.88
CA ARG A 48 24.27 6.67 17.67
C ARG A 48 25.49 5.84 17.34
N LEU A 49 25.92 5.90 16.09
CA LEU A 49 27.24 5.41 15.71
C LEU A 49 28.35 6.34 16.22
N THR A 50 29.42 5.76 16.71
CA THR A 50 30.62 6.50 17.14
C THR A 50 31.86 5.82 16.63
N THR A 51 32.81 6.64 16.16
CA THR A 51 34.12 6.16 15.76
C THR A 51 35.06 6.10 16.96
N TYR A 52 35.76 5.00 17.10
CA TYR A 52 36.84 4.82 18.10
C TYR A 52 38.08 4.28 17.40
N GLY A 53 39.05 5.14 17.13
CA GLY A 53 40.12 4.83 16.16
C GLY A 53 39.56 4.66 14.77
N ASP A 54 39.89 3.55 14.12
CA ASP A 54 39.36 3.17 12.81
C ASP A 54 38.09 2.30 12.89
N ASN A 55 37.59 2.03 14.11
CA ASN A 55 36.42 1.19 14.34
C ASN A 55 35.15 2.00 14.59
N ILE A 56 34.07 1.67 13.92
CA ILE A 56 32.75 2.26 14.11
C ILE A 56 31.89 1.27 14.92
N SER A 57 31.22 1.74 15.96
CA SER A 57 30.39 0.92 16.81
C SER A 57 29.09 1.63 17.22
N LEU A 58 28.06 0.86 17.54
CA LEU A 58 26.78 1.36 18.01
C LEU A 58 26.90 1.75 19.48
N ARG A 59 26.87 3.03 19.78
CA ARG A 59 26.88 3.55 21.15
C ARG A 59 25.47 3.74 21.69
N VAL A 60 25.22 3.18 22.87
CA VAL A 60 23.97 3.29 23.62
C VAL A 60 24.27 3.83 25.02
N THR A 61 23.55 4.85 25.47
CA THR A 61 23.83 5.52 26.76
C THR A 61 22.56 5.75 27.58
N GLY A 62 22.76 5.94 28.91
CA GLY A 62 21.79 6.60 29.75
C GLY A 62 20.39 6.01 29.85
N GLY A 63 20.26 4.69 29.84
CA GLY A 63 18.95 4.03 29.89
C GLY A 63 18.26 3.90 28.53
N ALA A 64 18.99 4.16 27.43
CA ALA A 64 18.50 3.90 26.08
C ALA A 64 18.60 2.42 25.71
N THR A 65 17.84 2.07 24.69
CA THR A 65 17.85 0.75 24.04
C THR A 65 17.87 0.95 22.53
N ALA A 66 18.80 0.29 21.85
CA ALA A 66 18.76 0.10 20.41
C ALA A 66 18.21 -1.31 20.13
N MET A 67 17.31 -1.46 19.16
CA MET A 67 16.65 -2.74 18.86
C MET A 67 16.51 -2.94 17.36
N THR A 68 16.77 -4.17 16.92
CA THR A 68 16.51 -4.63 15.55
C THR A 68 15.70 -5.91 15.55
N ALA A 69 15.13 -6.26 14.42
CA ALA A 69 14.39 -7.50 14.20
C ALA A 69 14.93 -8.22 12.95
N VAL A 70 15.06 -9.53 13.04
CA VAL A 70 15.51 -10.37 11.92
C VAL A 70 14.63 -11.61 11.80
N SER A 71 14.31 -12.02 10.57
CA SER A 71 13.61 -13.27 10.30
C SER A 71 14.62 -14.42 10.24
N THR A 72 14.35 -15.47 10.99
CA THR A 72 15.13 -16.73 10.96
C THR A 72 14.34 -17.86 10.28
N ARG A 73 13.30 -17.51 9.49
CA ARG A 73 12.52 -18.49 8.72
C ARG A 73 13.46 -19.29 7.82
N GLY A 74 13.24 -20.59 7.77
CA GLY A 74 14.09 -21.51 7.01
C GLY A 74 15.43 -21.85 7.66
N PHE A 75 15.67 -21.38 8.89
CA PHE A 75 16.90 -21.68 9.63
C PHE A 75 16.59 -22.42 10.94
N VAL A 76 17.48 -23.36 11.27
CA VAL A 76 17.51 -24.11 12.54
C VAL A 76 18.86 -23.92 13.22
N GLN A 77 18.98 -24.31 14.47
CA GLN A 77 20.19 -24.11 15.30
C GLN A 77 20.62 -22.64 15.31
N VAL A 78 19.65 -21.74 15.40
CA VAL A 78 19.88 -20.29 15.37
C VAL A 78 20.69 -19.87 16.59
N SER A 79 21.74 -19.10 16.35
CA SER A 79 22.53 -18.47 17.39
C SER A 79 22.74 -16.98 17.16
N VAL A 80 22.78 -16.21 18.24
CA VAL A 80 23.07 -14.78 18.23
C VAL A 80 24.40 -14.54 18.91
N ALA A 81 25.28 -13.77 18.29
CA ALA A 81 26.56 -13.39 18.87
C ALA A 81 26.74 -11.86 18.77
N GLY A 82 27.63 -11.32 19.58
CA GLY A 82 28.02 -9.92 19.53
C GLY A 82 29.22 -9.61 20.40
N SER A 83 29.71 -8.38 20.25
CA SER A 83 30.81 -7.82 21.04
C SER A 83 30.32 -6.57 21.76
N LEU A 84 30.71 -6.36 23.00
CA LEU A 84 30.24 -5.26 23.83
C LEU A 84 31.37 -4.71 24.69
N ALA A 85 31.58 -3.41 24.66
CA ALA A 85 32.39 -2.68 25.61
C ALA A 85 31.52 -1.76 26.46
N ALA A 86 31.99 -1.41 27.65
CA ALA A 86 31.25 -0.55 28.56
C ALA A 86 32.16 0.43 29.30
N MET A 87 31.56 1.53 29.76
CA MET A 87 32.25 2.50 30.62
C MET A 87 31.29 3.10 31.63
N SER A 88 31.82 3.39 32.84
CA SER A 88 31.13 4.08 33.91
C SER A 88 29.94 3.31 34.51
N LEU A 89 30.08 2.01 34.63
CA LEU A 89 29.13 1.14 35.32
C LEU A 89 29.28 1.25 36.83
N GLY A 90 28.15 1.33 37.54
CA GLY A 90 28.09 1.10 38.99
C GLY A 90 27.56 -0.31 39.28
N ARG A 91 27.53 -0.74 40.56
CA ARG A 91 27.15 -2.10 40.95
C ARG A 91 25.80 -2.61 40.41
N ALA A 92 24.88 -1.74 40.13
CA ALA A 92 23.55 -2.08 39.61
C ALA A 92 23.41 -1.82 38.10
N ASP A 93 24.44 -1.27 37.46
CA ASP A 93 24.43 -0.88 36.05
C ASP A 93 24.93 -2.06 35.17
N ALA A 94 24.52 -2.08 33.93
CA ALA A 94 24.96 -3.09 32.97
C ALA A 94 24.84 -2.57 31.51
N CYS A 95 25.72 -3.06 30.66
CA CYS A 95 25.58 -3.05 29.22
C CYS A 95 25.22 -4.45 28.74
N LEU A 96 24.16 -4.58 27.95
CA LEU A 96 23.58 -5.86 27.57
C LEU A 96 23.34 -5.93 26.08
N ILE A 97 23.67 -7.07 25.45
CA ILE A 97 23.05 -7.52 24.20
C ILE A 97 22.08 -8.63 24.58
N GLU A 98 20.84 -8.47 24.28
CA GLU A 98 19.78 -9.41 24.64
C GLU A 98 18.95 -9.76 23.38
N THR A 99 18.32 -10.93 23.38
CA THR A 99 17.49 -11.43 22.29
C THR A 99 16.16 -11.99 22.81
N SER A 100 15.12 -11.92 21.97
CA SER A 100 13.79 -12.43 22.28
C SER A 100 13.21 -13.16 21.07
N ALA A 101 12.77 -14.39 21.30
CA ALA A 101 12.10 -15.23 20.30
C ALA A 101 10.55 -15.18 20.40
N ASP A 102 9.99 -14.42 21.35
CA ASP A 102 8.55 -14.33 21.67
C ASP A 102 8.04 -12.88 21.60
N ALA A 103 8.46 -12.17 20.56
CA ALA A 103 8.07 -10.79 20.26
C ALA A 103 8.31 -9.78 21.41
N GLY A 104 9.30 -10.05 22.28
CA GLY A 104 9.68 -9.15 23.36
C GLY A 104 9.05 -9.49 24.71
N ALA A 105 8.27 -10.58 24.82
CA ALA A 105 7.68 -11.01 26.08
C ALA A 105 8.74 -11.48 27.08
N THR A 106 9.75 -12.23 26.62
CA THR A 106 10.91 -12.61 27.41
C THR A 106 12.23 -12.28 26.71
N TRP A 107 13.26 -11.96 27.47
CA TRP A 107 14.58 -11.59 26.94
C TRP A 107 15.65 -12.48 27.54
N ARG A 108 16.56 -12.93 26.69
CA ARG A 108 17.74 -13.71 27.07
C ARG A 108 19.00 -12.91 26.82
N GLU A 109 19.90 -12.91 27.78
CA GLU A 109 21.18 -12.24 27.71
C GLU A 109 22.14 -13.03 26.78
N VAL A 110 22.68 -12.35 25.78
CA VAL A 110 23.71 -12.86 24.86
C VAL A 110 25.08 -12.43 25.34
N VAL A 111 25.26 -11.14 25.59
CA VAL A 111 26.51 -10.54 26.11
C VAL A 111 26.15 -9.58 27.23
N ALA A 112 26.92 -9.59 28.28
CA ALA A 112 26.83 -8.64 29.39
C ALA A 112 28.17 -8.11 29.84
N VAL A 113 28.27 -6.81 30.05
CA VAL A 113 29.37 -6.15 30.74
C VAL A 113 28.81 -5.48 31.99
N ARG A 114 29.44 -5.75 33.15
CA ARG A 114 29.02 -5.26 34.46
C ARG A 114 30.17 -4.55 35.16
N ASP A 115 29.88 -3.91 36.30
CA ASP A 115 30.85 -3.24 37.19
C ASP A 115 32.13 -4.08 37.39
N GLY A 116 33.28 -3.46 37.17
CA GLY A 116 34.61 -4.11 37.25
C GLY A 116 35.13 -4.67 35.92
N ALA A 117 34.35 -4.70 34.87
CA ALA A 117 34.75 -5.06 33.49
C ALA A 117 34.51 -3.94 32.47
N ASP A 118 34.34 -2.71 32.95
CA ASP A 118 33.90 -1.52 32.19
C ASP A 118 35.04 -0.50 31.95
N ASP A 119 36.18 -0.97 31.45
CA ASP A 119 37.36 -0.16 31.14
C ASP A 119 37.19 0.72 29.87
N GLY A 120 36.10 0.55 29.13
CA GLY A 120 35.79 1.27 27.91
C GLY A 120 36.59 0.83 26.68
N VAL A 121 37.42 -0.21 26.80
CA VAL A 121 38.33 -0.66 25.75
C VAL A 121 38.18 -2.14 25.44
N THR A 122 38.00 -2.97 26.50
CA THR A 122 37.90 -4.42 26.34
C THR A 122 36.55 -4.84 25.76
N LEU A 123 36.57 -5.48 24.59
CA LEU A 123 35.37 -6.08 23.99
C LEU A 123 35.10 -7.46 24.61
N THR A 124 34.01 -7.56 25.37
CA THR A 124 33.47 -8.84 25.80
C THR A 124 32.65 -9.44 24.64
N ARG A 125 33.01 -10.68 24.27
CA ARG A 125 32.34 -11.40 23.17
C ARG A 125 31.67 -12.65 23.71
N ALA A 126 30.43 -12.90 23.22
CA ALA A 126 29.74 -14.14 23.53
C ALA A 126 28.78 -14.50 22.38
N ALA A 127 28.36 -15.76 22.35
CA ALA A 127 27.36 -16.29 21.47
C ALA A 127 26.36 -17.14 22.27
N LEU A 128 25.10 -17.09 21.92
CA LEU A 128 24.03 -17.83 22.57
C LEU A 128 23.24 -18.60 21.51
N ALA A 129 23.23 -19.94 21.64
CA ALA A 129 22.29 -20.77 20.90
C ALA A 129 20.88 -20.60 21.48
N LEU A 130 19.89 -20.41 20.60
CA LEU A 130 18.53 -20.03 20.97
C LEU A 130 17.52 -21.10 20.57
N PRO A 131 17.24 -22.09 21.44
CA PRO A 131 16.08 -22.94 21.25
C PRO A 131 14.78 -22.08 21.19
N GLY A 132 14.00 -22.22 20.12
CA GLY A 132 12.79 -21.41 19.88
C GLY A 132 12.99 -20.18 18.99
N ALA A 133 14.23 -19.88 18.58
CA ALA A 133 14.51 -18.91 17.53
C ALA A 133 14.57 -19.54 16.13
N ASP A 134 14.49 -20.86 16.04
CA ASP A 134 14.43 -21.59 14.80
C ASP A 134 13.12 -21.28 14.07
N ASN A 135 13.22 -21.04 12.76
CA ASN A 135 12.08 -20.72 11.90
C ASN A 135 11.19 -19.56 12.43
N ASN A 136 11.77 -18.60 13.11
CA ASN A 136 11.07 -17.51 13.77
C ASN A 136 10.90 -16.33 12.79
N PRO A 137 9.67 -15.85 12.52
CA PRO A 137 9.44 -14.75 11.60
C PRO A 137 10.01 -13.42 12.10
N ARG A 138 10.25 -13.28 13.42
CA ARG A 138 10.66 -12.01 14.01
C ARG A 138 11.46 -12.21 15.32
N LEU A 139 12.70 -12.64 15.18
CA LEU A 139 13.65 -12.63 16.28
C LEU A 139 14.06 -11.18 16.59
N LEU A 140 13.90 -10.74 17.84
CA LEU A 140 14.32 -9.42 18.27
C LEU A 140 15.70 -9.46 18.91
N ILE A 141 16.53 -8.46 18.63
CA ILE A 141 17.84 -8.25 19.24
C ILE A 141 17.88 -6.82 19.75
N ARG A 142 18.36 -6.62 20.98
CA ARG A 142 18.55 -5.27 21.52
C ARG A 142 19.90 -5.09 22.21
N VAL A 143 20.43 -3.89 22.09
CA VAL A 143 21.54 -3.38 22.89
C VAL A 143 20.97 -2.42 23.92
N ARG A 144 21.24 -2.65 25.20
CA ARG A 144 20.64 -1.86 26.28
C ARG A 144 21.68 -1.33 27.26
N ALA A 145 21.61 -0.04 27.54
CA ALA A 145 22.34 0.61 28.61
C ALA A 145 21.47 0.68 29.87
N VAL A 146 21.70 -0.17 30.83
CA VAL A 146 20.98 -0.19 32.12
C VAL A 146 21.75 0.68 33.11
N GLY A 147 21.11 1.74 33.59
CA GLY A 147 21.70 2.66 34.57
C GLY A 147 21.53 4.13 34.26
N GLY A 148 22.25 4.98 34.95
CA GLY A 148 22.15 6.44 34.86
C GLY A 148 22.83 7.02 33.62
N LYS A 149 22.70 8.35 33.42
CA LYS A 149 23.18 9.09 32.25
C LYS A 149 24.68 8.93 31.90
N ARG A 150 25.49 8.42 32.81
CA ARG A 150 26.95 8.22 32.62
C ARG A 150 27.29 6.90 31.96
N VAL A 151 26.38 5.91 32.06
CA VAL A 151 26.57 4.59 31.45
C VAL A 151 26.70 4.71 29.96
N SER A 152 27.75 4.10 29.40
CA SER A 152 27.97 4.05 27.95
C SER A 152 28.30 2.64 27.53
N CYS A 153 27.60 2.12 26.55
CA CYS A 153 27.76 0.82 25.94
C CYS A 153 28.16 0.97 24.48
N TRP A 154 29.08 0.18 23.99
CA TRP A 154 29.45 0.13 22.57
C TRP A 154 29.29 -1.31 22.09
N ALA A 155 28.34 -1.53 21.19
CA ALA A 155 28.11 -2.81 20.55
C ALA A 155 28.78 -2.85 19.17
N ASP A 156 29.29 -4.03 18.84
CA ASP A 156 29.98 -4.28 17.60
C ASP A 156 29.83 -5.75 17.19
N ALA A 157 29.96 -6.03 15.86
CA ALA A 157 29.92 -7.39 15.32
C ALA A 157 28.71 -8.21 15.81
N VAL A 158 27.52 -7.60 15.76
CA VAL A 158 26.28 -8.31 16.09
C VAL A 158 25.93 -9.23 14.93
N THR A 159 25.86 -10.53 15.19
CA THR A 159 25.59 -11.53 14.15
C THR A 159 24.48 -12.47 14.60
N VAL A 160 23.66 -12.88 13.63
CA VAL A 160 22.75 -14.02 13.75
C VAL A 160 23.16 -15.05 12.71
N THR A 161 23.39 -16.27 13.16
CA THR A 161 23.75 -17.40 12.30
C THR A 161 22.79 -18.55 12.55
N GLY A 162 22.58 -19.39 11.53
CA GLY A 162 21.78 -20.61 11.67
C GLY A 162 22.17 -21.62 10.59
N GLU A 163 21.89 -22.88 10.84
CA GLU A 163 21.91 -23.88 9.78
C GLU A 163 20.58 -23.76 9.03
N ARG A 164 20.62 -23.78 7.70
CA ARG A 164 19.38 -23.87 6.96
C ARG A 164 18.68 -25.18 7.31
N SER A 165 17.36 -25.11 7.57
CA SER A 165 16.58 -26.31 7.87
C SER A 165 16.70 -27.30 6.71
N ALA A 166 16.62 -28.60 6.97
CA ALA A 166 16.75 -29.65 5.95
C ALA A 166 15.65 -29.63 4.86
N GLY A 167 14.92 -28.54 4.73
CA GLY A 167 13.97 -28.19 3.66
C GLY A 167 14.17 -26.77 3.14
N ALA A 168 15.06 -25.96 3.74
CA ALA A 168 15.47 -24.65 3.22
C ALA A 168 16.87 -24.82 2.61
N THR A 169 16.92 -25.30 1.39
CA THR A 169 18.16 -25.41 0.61
C THR A 169 18.51 -24.04 0.04
N ASP A 170 19.82 -23.77 -0.20
CA ASP A 170 20.28 -22.71 -1.13
C ASP A 170 19.83 -23.02 -2.57
N GLY A 171 18.74 -23.68 -2.73
CA GLY A 171 18.20 -24.25 -3.95
C GLY A 171 16.73 -23.92 -4.14
N PRO A 172 16.08 -24.62 -5.07
CA PRO A 172 14.77 -24.28 -5.62
C PRO A 172 13.67 -24.15 -4.56
N GLN A 173 12.56 -23.52 -4.96
CA GLN A 173 11.34 -23.37 -4.15
C GLN A 173 10.94 -24.68 -3.47
N THR A 174 10.67 -24.62 -2.17
CA THR A 174 10.27 -25.80 -1.38
C THR A 174 8.75 -25.92 -1.25
N ASP A 175 8.00 -24.83 -1.41
CA ASP A 175 6.55 -24.79 -1.18
C ASP A 175 5.72 -24.90 -2.44
N LEU A 176 6.27 -24.54 -3.61
CA LEU A 176 5.66 -24.73 -4.93
C LEU A 176 6.74 -25.25 -5.90
N THR A 177 7.13 -26.49 -5.68
CA THR A 177 8.19 -27.13 -6.48
C THR A 177 7.77 -27.38 -7.93
N PHE A 178 8.72 -27.73 -8.78
CA PHE A 178 8.46 -28.18 -10.14
C PHE A 178 7.40 -29.30 -10.17
N ASP A 179 7.54 -30.30 -9.32
CA ASP A 179 6.63 -31.44 -9.30
C ASP A 179 5.23 -31.06 -8.81
N ASP A 180 5.11 -30.14 -7.86
CA ASP A 180 3.83 -29.59 -7.40
C ASP A 180 3.08 -28.89 -8.53
N LEU A 181 3.77 -28.07 -9.32
CA LEU A 181 3.16 -27.35 -10.43
C LEU A 181 2.89 -28.24 -11.64
N GLN A 182 3.67 -29.30 -11.89
CA GLN A 182 3.45 -30.22 -13.02
C GLN A 182 2.36 -31.25 -12.75
N THR A 183 2.47 -32.00 -11.66
CA THR A 183 1.64 -33.19 -11.43
C THR A 183 1.19 -33.37 -9.97
N GLY A 184 1.65 -32.53 -9.05
CA GLY A 184 1.32 -32.62 -7.63
C GLY A 184 -0.20 -32.54 -7.35
N PRO A 185 -0.66 -32.77 -6.13
CA PRO A 185 -2.05 -32.55 -5.75
C PRO A 185 -2.44 -31.08 -5.92
N ALA A 186 -3.74 -30.78 -5.94
CA ALA A 186 -4.20 -29.40 -5.80
C ALA A 186 -3.80 -28.87 -4.42
N LEU A 187 -3.56 -27.56 -4.32
CA LEU A 187 -3.30 -26.88 -3.05
C LEU A 187 -4.50 -27.12 -2.11
N THR A 188 -4.20 -27.58 -0.90
CA THR A 188 -5.21 -27.83 0.15
C THR A 188 -5.20 -26.76 1.23
N GLU A 189 -4.14 -25.95 1.28
CA GLU A 189 -3.93 -24.85 2.22
C GLU A 189 -3.10 -23.75 1.55
N PRO A 190 -3.12 -22.50 2.08
CA PRO A 190 -2.26 -21.43 1.60
C PRO A 190 -0.78 -21.75 1.84
N VAL A 191 0.06 -21.22 0.97
CA VAL A 191 1.52 -21.29 1.10
C VAL A 191 2.09 -19.89 1.43
N PRO A 192 3.28 -19.79 2.02
CA PRO A 192 3.91 -18.49 2.24
C PRO A 192 4.08 -17.73 0.92
N LEU A 193 3.78 -16.43 0.90
CA LEU A 193 3.91 -15.61 -0.33
C LEU A 193 5.34 -15.55 -0.88
N SER A 194 6.35 -15.91 -0.08
CA SER A 194 7.72 -16.13 -0.55
C SER A 194 7.83 -17.20 -1.63
N ALA A 195 6.88 -18.15 -1.71
CA ALA A 195 6.82 -19.15 -2.78
C ALA A 195 6.53 -18.55 -4.17
N PHE A 196 6.08 -17.30 -4.23
CA PHE A 196 5.80 -16.57 -5.47
C PHE A 196 6.89 -15.54 -5.81
N THR A 197 8.07 -15.65 -5.17
CA THR A 197 9.21 -14.75 -5.40
C THR A 197 10.42 -15.53 -5.92
N PRO A 198 11.33 -14.90 -6.68
CA PRO A 198 12.61 -15.49 -6.97
C PRO A 198 13.36 -15.83 -5.69
N PRO A 199 13.85 -17.07 -5.50
CA PRO A 199 14.78 -17.40 -4.42
C PRO A 199 16.12 -16.67 -4.61
N ALA A 200 16.97 -16.66 -3.57
CA ALA A 200 18.21 -15.88 -3.57
C ALA A 200 19.22 -16.29 -4.66
N ASP A 201 19.14 -17.53 -5.11
CA ASP A 201 19.99 -18.13 -6.16
C ASP A 201 19.33 -18.12 -7.55
N ALA A 202 18.13 -17.54 -7.68
CA ALA A 202 17.46 -17.42 -8.97
C ALA A 202 18.19 -16.45 -9.89
N GLU A 203 18.26 -16.82 -11.17
CA GLU A 203 18.75 -15.94 -12.22
C GLU A 203 17.61 -15.25 -12.93
N ALA A 204 17.74 -13.95 -13.15
CA ALA A 204 16.76 -13.19 -13.94
C ALA A 204 16.67 -13.80 -15.35
N ALA A 205 15.44 -14.00 -15.83
CA ALA A 205 15.25 -14.48 -17.20
C ALA A 205 15.83 -13.50 -18.22
N ALA A 206 16.36 -14.03 -19.30
CA ALA A 206 16.85 -13.26 -20.43
C ALA A 206 15.99 -13.54 -21.68
N GLY A 207 16.12 -12.65 -22.68
CA GLY A 207 15.42 -12.80 -23.95
C GLY A 207 14.01 -12.23 -23.95
N ARG A 208 13.24 -12.62 -24.96
CA ARG A 208 11.88 -12.10 -25.20
C ARG A 208 10.97 -13.22 -25.66
N PHE A 209 9.79 -13.28 -25.10
CA PHE A 209 8.77 -14.25 -25.42
C PHE A 209 7.38 -13.61 -25.38
N MET A 210 6.50 -14.00 -26.28
CA MET A 210 5.13 -13.53 -26.37
C MET A 210 4.19 -14.72 -26.41
N ALA A 211 3.15 -14.65 -25.58
CA ALA A 211 2.18 -15.75 -25.53
C ALA A 211 0.83 -15.28 -25.01
N ARG A 212 -0.11 -16.19 -25.10
CA ARG A 212 -1.43 -16.11 -24.50
C ARG A 212 -1.58 -17.26 -23.51
N LEU A 213 -1.77 -16.95 -22.23
CA LEU A 213 -2.08 -17.89 -21.18
C LEU A 213 -3.59 -17.93 -20.96
N THR A 214 -4.19 -19.10 -21.04
CA THR A 214 -5.62 -19.30 -20.77
C THR A 214 -5.77 -20.29 -19.62
N LEU A 215 -6.56 -19.92 -18.61
CA LEU A 215 -6.89 -20.79 -17.48
C LEU A 215 -8.15 -21.61 -17.76
N ASP A 216 -8.10 -22.92 -17.49
CA ASP A 216 -9.29 -23.77 -17.48
C ASP A 216 -9.96 -23.72 -16.11
N VAL A 217 -10.65 -22.62 -15.86
CA VAL A 217 -11.32 -22.35 -14.58
C VAL A 217 -12.48 -23.30 -14.30
N SER A 218 -13.02 -23.98 -15.33
CA SER A 218 -14.12 -24.97 -15.15
C SER A 218 -13.64 -26.26 -14.47
N ALA A 219 -12.33 -26.53 -14.53
CA ALA A 219 -11.71 -27.71 -13.93
C ALA A 219 -11.12 -27.43 -12.53
N ALA A 220 -11.31 -26.23 -11.98
CA ALA A 220 -10.76 -25.83 -10.70
C ALA A 220 -11.82 -25.18 -9.81
N THR A 221 -11.68 -25.40 -8.51
CA THR A 221 -12.46 -24.70 -7.49
C THR A 221 -11.50 -23.85 -6.66
N LEU A 222 -11.83 -22.58 -6.46
CA LEU A 222 -11.15 -21.71 -5.54
C LEU A 222 -11.49 -22.13 -4.11
N ALA A 223 -10.51 -22.69 -3.40
CA ALA A 223 -10.67 -22.95 -1.98
C ALA A 223 -10.69 -21.62 -1.24
N MET A 224 -11.66 -21.41 -0.38
CA MET A 224 -11.86 -20.14 0.34
C MET A 224 -11.98 -20.39 1.83
N LYS A 225 -11.27 -19.61 2.62
CA LYS A 225 -11.46 -19.46 4.05
C LYS A 225 -12.00 -18.06 4.32
N VAL A 226 -13.31 -17.95 4.47
CA VAL A 226 -13.96 -16.67 4.79
C VAL A 226 -13.61 -16.26 6.22
N LEU A 227 -13.08 -15.07 6.39
CA LEU A 227 -12.68 -14.48 7.68
C LEU A 227 -13.73 -13.49 8.20
N HIS A 228 -14.33 -12.73 7.29
CA HIS A 228 -15.41 -11.80 7.59
C HIS A 228 -16.35 -11.70 6.39
N ASP A 229 -17.65 -11.66 6.63
CA ASP A 229 -18.68 -11.49 5.60
C ASP A 229 -19.84 -10.66 6.14
N ALA A 230 -20.01 -9.47 5.62
CA ALA A 230 -21.13 -8.57 5.89
C ALA A 230 -21.76 -8.04 4.58
N THR A 231 -21.57 -8.74 3.46
CA THR A 231 -22.05 -8.32 2.14
C THR A 231 -23.57 -8.29 2.04
N GLY A 232 -24.24 -9.31 2.55
CA GLY A 232 -25.66 -9.55 2.32
C GLY A 232 -25.97 -10.07 0.91
N ASP A 233 -25.00 -10.72 0.26
CA ASP A 233 -25.09 -11.25 -1.11
C ASP A 233 -26.25 -12.22 -1.30
N THR A 234 -26.75 -12.26 -2.52
CA THR A 234 -27.74 -13.24 -2.96
C THR A 234 -27.16 -14.66 -2.97
N PRO A 235 -28.02 -15.70 -2.93
CA PRO A 235 -27.55 -17.07 -3.07
C PRO A 235 -26.74 -17.34 -4.34
N ALA A 236 -27.01 -16.62 -5.43
CA ALA A 236 -26.28 -16.75 -6.69
C ALA A 236 -24.89 -16.16 -6.60
N GLU A 237 -24.72 -15.00 -5.99
CA GLU A 237 -23.43 -14.38 -5.74
C GLU A 237 -22.58 -15.22 -4.80
N LEU A 238 -23.16 -15.69 -3.67
CA LEU A 238 -22.49 -16.60 -2.74
C LEU A 238 -22.02 -17.90 -3.42
N ALA A 239 -22.82 -18.46 -4.33
CA ALA A 239 -22.44 -19.65 -5.08
C ALA A 239 -21.33 -19.41 -6.10
N ALA A 240 -21.21 -18.16 -6.61
CA ALA A 240 -20.20 -17.79 -7.58
C ALA A 240 -18.85 -17.41 -6.93
N ARG A 241 -18.81 -17.02 -5.67
CA ARG A 241 -17.57 -16.58 -4.99
C ARG A 241 -16.42 -17.60 -5.06
N PRO A 242 -16.64 -18.92 -4.85
CA PRO A 242 -15.58 -19.93 -4.95
C PRO A 242 -15.25 -20.33 -6.41
N THR A 243 -15.66 -19.54 -7.38
CA THR A 243 -15.34 -19.78 -8.79
C THR A 243 -14.55 -18.58 -9.36
N LEU A 244 -13.76 -18.82 -10.40
CA LEU A 244 -12.95 -17.80 -11.03
C LEU A 244 -13.55 -17.38 -12.39
N PRO A 245 -13.50 -16.07 -12.73
CA PRO A 245 -13.78 -15.66 -14.10
C PRO A 245 -12.82 -16.33 -15.09
N PRO A 246 -13.22 -16.57 -16.34
CA PRO A 246 -12.28 -16.97 -17.38
C PRO A 246 -11.13 -15.95 -17.47
N LEU A 247 -9.88 -16.44 -17.55
CA LEU A 247 -8.71 -15.60 -17.78
C LEU A 247 -8.08 -15.96 -19.10
N ASP A 248 -7.91 -14.95 -19.95
CA ASP A 248 -7.20 -15.02 -21.23
C ASP A 248 -6.17 -13.88 -21.23
N LEU A 249 -4.94 -14.22 -20.81
CA LEU A 249 -3.86 -13.28 -20.56
C LEU A 249 -2.86 -13.29 -21.70
N ALA A 250 -2.92 -12.30 -22.59
CA ALA A 250 -1.84 -12.02 -23.54
C ALA A 250 -0.74 -11.23 -22.82
N PHE A 251 0.52 -11.65 -22.98
CA PHE A 251 1.65 -10.99 -22.33
C PHE A 251 2.91 -10.97 -23.18
N VAL A 252 3.78 -10.00 -22.89
CA VAL A 252 5.14 -9.91 -23.41
C VAL A 252 6.10 -10.13 -22.24
N GLN A 253 6.92 -11.17 -22.32
CA GLN A 253 8.10 -11.28 -21.47
C GLN A 253 9.26 -10.56 -22.13
N ASP A 254 9.94 -9.68 -21.38
CA ASP A 254 11.10 -8.94 -21.82
C ASP A 254 12.16 -8.94 -20.69
N GLY A 255 13.16 -9.78 -20.82
CA GLY A 255 14.06 -10.08 -19.72
C GLY A 255 13.31 -10.69 -18.53
N ALA A 256 13.49 -10.12 -17.35
CA ALA A 256 12.85 -10.55 -16.12
C ALA A 256 11.39 -10.06 -15.95
N ASP A 257 10.93 -9.15 -16.81
CA ASP A 257 9.57 -8.62 -16.71
C ASP A 257 8.58 -9.45 -17.53
N LEU A 258 7.40 -9.72 -16.97
CA LEU A 258 6.25 -10.23 -17.69
C LEU A 258 5.17 -9.14 -17.70
N VAL A 259 4.91 -8.58 -18.86
CA VAL A 259 4.02 -7.42 -19.02
C VAL A 259 2.72 -7.85 -19.68
N PRO A 260 1.57 -7.81 -18.99
CA PRO A 260 0.27 -8.01 -19.60
C PRO A 260 -0.02 -6.98 -20.68
N VAL A 261 -0.57 -7.41 -21.81
CA VAL A 261 -0.98 -6.49 -22.90
C VAL A 261 -2.17 -5.65 -22.47
N ARG A 262 -3.09 -6.26 -21.71
CA ARG A 262 -4.25 -5.58 -21.13
C ARG A 262 -4.07 -5.49 -19.63
N ARG A 263 -4.08 -4.28 -19.10
CA ARG A 263 -3.99 -3.97 -17.68
C ARG A 263 -5.25 -3.24 -17.22
N GLY A 264 -5.42 -3.14 -15.90
CA GLY A 264 -6.63 -2.61 -15.29
C GLY A 264 -7.77 -3.61 -15.27
N VAL A 265 -8.96 -3.17 -14.89
CA VAL A 265 -10.13 -4.04 -14.68
C VAL A 265 -10.59 -4.67 -15.99
N VAL A 266 -10.56 -6.00 -16.05
CA VAL A 266 -11.09 -6.79 -17.16
C VAL A 266 -12.52 -7.20 -16.82
N VAL A 267 -13.47 -6.37 -17.23
CA VAL A 267 -14.91 -6.61 -16.99
C VAL A 267 -15.37 -7.82 -17.81
N GLY A 268 -15.99 -8.78 -17.13
CA GLY A 268 -16.56 -10.00 -17.68
C GLY A 268 -18.04 -10.20 -17.29
N ASP A 269 -18.56 -11.38 -17.58
CA ASP A 269 -19.93 -11.78 -17.24
C ASP A 269 -20.00 -12.62 -15.95
N HIS A 270 -18.88 -12.73 -15.20
CA HIS A 270 -18.85 -13.47 -13.96
C HIS A 270 -19.69 -12.77 -12.88
N PRO A 271 -20.55 -13.49 -12.14
CA PRO A 271 -21.49 -12.85 -11.22
C PRO A 271 -20.82 -12.14 -10.03
N ALA A 272 -19.63 -12.59 -9.60
CA ALA A 272 -18.96 -12.06 -8.41
C ALA A 272 -17.70 -11.23 -8.74
N TRP A 273 -16.90 -11.61 -9.74
CA TRP A 273 -15.53 -11.11 -9.87
C TRP A 273 -15.18 -10.62 -11.27
N ASP A 274 -14.32 -9.59 -11.32
CA ASP A 274 -13.55 -9.19 -12.47
C ASP A 274 -12.05 -9.29 -12.18
N TRP A 275 -11.23 -9.65 -13.18
CA TRP A 275 -9.77 -9.68 -13.04
C TRP A 275 -9.16 -8.27 -13.14
N VAL A 276 -8.14 -8.02 -12.32
CA VAL A 276 -7.09 -7.04 -12.57
C VAL A 276 -5.78 -7.80 -12.62
N VAL A 277 -4.96 -7.61 -13.64
CA VAL A 277 -3.68 -8.32 -13.80
C VAL A 277 -2.59 -7.31 -14.08
N GLU A 278 -1.53 -7.37 -13.28
CA GLU A 278 -0.44 -6.40 -13.31
C GLU A 278 0.89 -7.05 -13.73
N PRO A 279 1.91 -6.26 -14.09
CA PRO A 279 3.20 -6.80 -14.48
C PRO A 279 3.87 -7.64 -13.41
N GLY A 280 4.31 -8.81 -13.80
CA GLY A 280 4.97 -9.81 -12.99
C GLY A 280 6.45 -9.95 -13.29
N ARG A 281 7.04 -11.02 -12.77
CA ARG A 281 8.47 -11.35 -12.93
C ARG A 281 8.65 -12.73 -13.51
N VAL A 282 9.77 -12.91 -14.23
CA VAL A 282 10.20 -14.18 -14.81
C VAL A 282 11.64 -14.44 -14.40
N TRP A 283 11.92 -15.66 -13.95
CA TRP A 283 13.25 -16.09 -13.58
C TRP A 283 13.50 -17.54 -13.93
N TRP A 284 14.73 -17.93 -13.80
CA TRP A 284 15.19 -19.29 -13.90
C TRP A 284 15.76 -19.74 -12.55
N GLU A 285 15.48 -20.97 -12.14
CA GLU A 285 16.06 -21.60 -10.97
C GLU A 285 16.37 -23.09 -11.26
N GLU A 286 17.38 -23.66 -10.60
CA GLU A 286 17.86 -25.00 -10.89
C GLU A 286 16.79 -26.07 -10.71
N GLY A 287 15.94 -25.93 -9.67
CA GLY A 287 14.86 -26.86 -9.36
C GLY A 287 13.80 -27.00 -10.44
N ASP A 288 13.68 -26.01 -11.31
CA ASP A 288 12.70 -26.00 -12.40
C ASP A 288 13.15 -26.73 -13.66
N ARG A 289 14.29 -27.43 -13.62
CA ARG A 289 14.72 -28.38 -14.65
C ARG A 289 14.74 -27.78 -16.06
N GLY A 290 15.18 -26.50 -16.18
CA GLY A 290 15.26 -25.79 -17.45
C GLY A 290 13.95 -25.19 -17.94
N TRP A 291 12.92 -25.10 -17.08
CA TRP A 291 11.73 -24.28 -17.31
C TRP A 291 11.95 -22.88 -16.75
N LEU A 292 11.27 -21.90 -17.31
CA LEU A 292 11.14 -20.57 -16.74
C LEU A 292 9.99 -20.55 -15.74
N ARG A 293 10.14 -19.84 -14.63
CA ARG A 293 9.08 -19.59 -13.68
C ARG A 293 8.59 -18.15 -13.83
N ALA A 294 7.28 -17.98 -13.82
CA ALA A 294 6.65 -16.67 -13.78
C ALA A 294 5.83 -16.51 -12.50
N ALA A 295 5.86 -15.33 -11.90
CA ALA A 295 4.90 -14.92 -10.90
C ALA A 295 4.25 -13.61 -11.35
N VAL A 296 2.91 -13.56 -11.29
CA VAL A 296 2.11 -12.45 -11.80
C VAL A 296 1.14 -11.99 -10.71
N PRO A 297 1.20 -10.73 -10.29
CA PRO A 297 0.23 -10.18 -9.36
C PRO A 297 -1.13 -9.98 -10.04
N PHE A 298 -2.18 -10.20 -9.28
CA PHE A 298 -3.54 -9.95 -9.73
C PHE A 298 -4.42 -9.48 -8.56
N ALA A 299 -5.59 -8.94 -8.89
CA ALA A 299 -6.67 -8.79 -7.96
C ALA A 299 -7.98 -9.35 -8.53
N LEU A 300 -8.83 -9.86 -7.66
CA LEU A 300 -10.25 -10.05 -7.94
C LEU A 300 -11.00 -8.82 -7.44
N GLN A 301 -11.60 -8.08 -8.35
CA GLN A 301 -12.46 -6.96 -8.01
C GLN A 301 -13.91 -7.42 -7.98
N GLU A 302 -14.62 -7.07 -6.91
CA GLU A 302 -16.04 -7.36 -6.79
C GLU A 302 -16.85 -6.67 -7.90
N ARG A 303 -17.82 -7.41 -8.46
CA ARG A 303 -18.71 -6.89 -9.49
C ARG A 303 -19.56 -5.73 -8.95
N ASN A 304 -19.75 -4.70 -9.76
CA ASN A 304 -20.53 -3.48 -9.44
C ASN A 304 -20.07 -2.72 -8.18
N ALA A 305 -18.98 -3.13 -7.56
CA ALA A 305 -18.42 -2.56 -6.35
C ALA A 305 -16.94 -2.19 -6.53
N ASN A 306 -16.24 -1.88 -5.45
CA ASN A 306 -14.84 -1.45 -5.52
C ASN A 306 -13.92 -2.27 -4.61
N CYS A 307 -14.44 -3.33 -4.00
CA CYS A 307 -13.68 -4.26 -3.17
C CYS A 307 -12.63 -4.99 -4.01
N LEU A 308 -11.39 -5.03 -3.54
CA LEU A 308 -10.26 -5.68 -4.21
C LEU A 308 -9.62 -6.72 -3.29
N HIS A 309 -9.45 -7.92 -3.83
CA HIS A 309 -8.74 -9.03 -3.19
C HIS A 309 -7.47 -9.30 -3.96
N ASN A 310 -6.33 -8.92 -3.40
CA ASN A 310 -5.03 -9.01 -4.04
C ASN A 310 -4.42 -10.40 -3.86
N GLY A 311 -3.89 -10.95 -4.94
CA GLY A 311 -3.25 -12.25 -4.98
C GLY A 311 -2.06 -12.29 -5.91
N VAL A 312 -1.41 -13.44 -5.93
CA VAL A 312 -0.32 -13.74 -6.86
C VAL A 312 -0.57 -15.12 -7.47
N LEU A 313 -0.30 -15.26 -8.75
CA LEU A 313 -0.29 -16.52 -9.43
C LEU A 313 1.12 -16.87 -9.92
N THR A 314 1.46 -18.17 -9.97
CA THR A 314 2.75 -18.66 -10.49
C THR A 314 2.56 -19.87 -11.38
N PHE A 315 3.43 -19.99 -12.38
CA PHE A 315 3.47 -21.12 -13.30
C PHE A 315 4.86 -21.30 -13.92
N LEU A 316 5.11 -22.50 -14.39
CA LEU A 316 6.31 -22.84 -15.18
C LEU A 316 5.96 -22.85 -16.67
N PHE A 317 6.89 -22.39 -17.50
CA PHE A 317 6.67 -22.41 -18.94
C PHE A 317 7.96 -22.56 -19.75
N LYS A 318 7.79 -22.91 -21.04
CA LYS A 318 8.84 -22.90 -22.07
C LYS A 318 8.39 -22.11 -23.28
N PRO A 319 9.34 -21.58 -24.07
CA PRO A 319 9.02 -20.86 -25.31
C PRO A 319 8.33 -21.74 -26.39
N ASP A 320 8.35 -23.04 -26.26
CA ASP A 320 7.65 -23.97 -27.16
C ASP A 320 6.13 -24.08 -26.88
N GLY A 321 5.63 -23.39 -25.86
CA GLY A 321 4.21 -23.42 -25.43
C GLY A 321 3.91 -24.43 -24.33
N SER A 322 4.92 -25.18 -23.85
CA SER A 322 4.74 -26.02 -22.67
C SER A 322 4.45 -25.14 -21.44
N VAL A 323 3.47 -25.53 -20.63
CA VAL A 323 3.07 -24.82 -19.40
C VAL A 323 2.66 -25.82 -18.34
N SER A 324 2.98 -25.51 -17.08
CA SER A 324 2.47 -26.23 -15.92
C SER A 324 1.02 -25.83 -15.60
N ARG A 325 0.46 -26.38 -14.55
CA ARG A 325 -0.69 -25.77 -13.89
C ARG A 325 -0.29 -24.42 -13.27
N VAL A 326 -1.27 -23.57 -13.04
CA VAL A 326 -1.10 -22.28 -12.35
C VAL A 326 -1.53 -22.46 -10.90
N ALA A 327 -0.64 -22.20 -9.96
CA ALA A 327 -0.99 -22.03 -8.55
C ALA A 327 -1.30 -20.54 -8.30
N LEU A 328 -2.33 -20.26 -7.54
CA LEU A 328 -2.68 -18.89 -7.17
C LEU A 328 -3.10 -18.82 -5.70
N GLU A 329 -2.88 -17.65 -5.11
CA GLU A 329 -3.24 -17.36 -3.72
C GLU A 329 -3.67 -15.91 -3.56
N ILE A 330 -4.71 -15.70 -2.74
CA ILE A 330 -5.18 -14.41 -2.24
C ILE A 330 -5.02 -14.44 -0.73
N ALA A 331 -4.35 -13.44 -0.15
CA ALA A 331 -4.11 -13.34 1.29
C ALA A 331 -4.19 -11.90 1.80
N SER A 332 -4.73 -10.99 1.01
CA SER A 332 -4.89 -9.57 1.35
C SER A 332 -6.05 -8.98 0.56
N GLU A 333 -6.75 -8.05 1.19
CA GLU A 333 -7.78 -7.26 0.54
C GLU A 333 -7.72 -5.80 1.00
N THR A 334 -8.48 -4.96 0.29
CA THR A 334 -8.92 -3.65 0.77
C THR A 334 -10.44 -3.64 0.68
N CYS A 335 -11.08 -4.29 1.65
CA CYS A 335 -12.51 -4.57 1.69
C CYS A 335 -13.00 -4.73 3.13
N ALA A 336 -13.76 -3.77 3.64
CA ALA A 336 -14.19 -3.78 5.03
C ALA A 336 -15.33 -4.77 5.33
N TYR A 337 -16.05 -5.25 4.30
CA TYR A 337 -17.24 -6.09 4.48
C TYR A 337 -17.07 -7.52 3.99
N LEU A 338 -16.00 -7.85 3.27
CA LEU A 338 -15.70 -9.20 2.81
C LEU A 338 -14.19 -9.46 2.89
N LYS A 339 -13.79 -10.40 3.76
CA LYS A 339 -12.40 -10.80 3.94
C LYS A 339 -12.28 -12.30 3.81
N PHE A 340 -11.32 -12.77 3.02
CA PHE A 340 -11.05 -14.19 2.86
C PHE A 340 -9.63 -14.49 2.43
N ASP A 341 -9.12 -15.64 2.80
CA ASP A 341 -8.00 -16.27 2.11
C ASP A 341 -8.55 -17.20 1.04
N ALA A 342 -7.88 -17.25 -0.10
CA ALA A 342 -8.27 -18.15 -1.18
C ALA A 342 -7.04 -18.69 -1.93
N TRP A 343 -7.13 -19.93 -2.40
CA TRP A 343 -6.06 -20.59 -3.15
C TRP A 343 -6.62 -21.61 -4.12
N ALA A 344 -5.89 -21.83 -5.21
CA ALA A 344 -6.24 -22.86 -6.19
C ALA A 344 -5.03 -23.32 -6.98
N THR A 345 -5.16 -24.49 -7.57
CA THR A 345 -4.29 -24.97 -8.66
C THR A 345 -5.17 -25.18 -9.89
N VAL A 346 -4.90 -24.43 -10.96
CA VAL A 346 -5.75 -24.34 -12.16
C VAL A 346 -5.02 -24.89 -13.37
N PRO A 347 -5.60 -25.80 -14.16
CA PRO A 347 -5.03 -26.20 -15.45
C PRO A 347 -4.93 -24.99 -16.39
N ALA A 348 -3.87 -24.95 -17.19
CA ALA A 348 -3.61 -23.85 -18.10
C ALA A 348 -3.17 -24.32 -19.48
N ARG A 349 -3.30 -23.43 -20.46
CA ARG A 349 -2.74 -23.57 -21.82
C ARG A 349 -1.94 -22.33 -22.14
N LEU A 350 -0.77 -22.54 -22.75
CA LEU A 350 0.08 -21.46 -23.23
C LEU A 350 0.21 -21.57 -24.74
N ALA A 351 -0.20 -20.52 -25.45
CA ALA A 351 -0.07 -20.44 -26.90
C ALA A 351 0.95 -19.35 -27.25
N PRO A 352 2.15 -19.70 -27.75
CA PRO A 352 3.05 -18.72 -28.34
C PRO A 352 2.31 -17.92 -29.42
N THR A 353 2.26 -16.61 -29.27
CA THR A 353 1.42 -15.74 -30.11
C THR A 353 2.14 -14.42 -30.34
N ALA A 354 2.28 -14.01 -31.60
CA ALA A 354 2.83 -12.70 -31.92
C ALA A 354 1.88 -11.61 -31.46
N ILE A 355 2.43 -10.62 -30.76
CA ILE A 355 1.73 -9.43 -30.30
C ILE A 355 2.21 -8.26 -31.17
N PRO A 356 1.35 -7.68 -32.00
CA PRO A 356 1.77 -6.66 -32.97
C PRO A 356 2.48 -5.46 -32.32
N ASP A 357 1.97 -5.01 -31.19
CA ASP A 357 2.45 -3.80 -30.49
C ASP A 357 3.36 -4.13 -29.28
N ALA A 358 4.02 -5.29 -29.30
CA ALA A 358 4.82 -5.76 -28.17
C ALA A 358 5.90 -4.76 -27.71
N ASP A 359 6.54 -4.03 -28.65
CA ASP A 359 7.54 -3.00 -28.32
C ASP A 359 6.88 -1.82 -27.60
N ALA A 360 5.69 -1.42 -28.02
CA ALA A 360 4.95 -0.34 -27.36
C ALA A 360 4.49 -0.75 -25.96
N VAL A 361 4.05 -2.00 -25.75
CA VAL A 361 3.67 -2.55 -24.45
C VAL A 361 4.85 -2.48 -23.46
N VAL A 362 6.03 -2.95 -23.89
CA VAL A 362 7.24 -2.92 -23.05
C VAL A 362 7.73 -1.49 -22.81
N ALA A 363 7.71 -0.64 -23.84
CA ALA A 363 8.12 0.76 -23.69
C ALA A 363 7.21 1.50 -22.70
N ALA A 364 5.89 1.33 -22.80
CA ALA A 364 4.93 1.94 -21.88
C ALA A 364 5.16 1.50 -20.42
N TRP A 365 5.46 0.22 -20.20
CA TRP A 365 5.82 -0.28 -18.88
C TRP A 365 7.11 0.37 -18.33
N ARG A 366 8.15 0.44 -19.14
CA ARG A 366 9.41 1.08 -18.75
C ARG A 366 9.24 2.57 -18.46
N ASP A 367 8.44 3.27 -19.27
CA ASP A 367 8.14 4.70 -19.08
C ASP A 367 7.34 4.93 -17.79
N GLU A 368 6.38 4.04 -17.48
CA GLU A 368 5.64 4.07 -16.22
C GLU A 368 6.58 3.91 -15.03
N VAL A 369 7.42 2.85 -15.04
CA VAL A 369 8.38 2.58 -13.95
C VAL A 369 9.36 3.74 -13.79
N ALA A 370 9.87 4.30 -14.88
CA ALA A 370 10.77 5.45 -14.84
C ALA A 370 10.13 6.75 -14.35
N ALA A 371 8.79 6.83 -14.43
CA ALA A 371 8.04 8.00 -13.97
C ALA A 371 7.63 7.93 -12.50
N ARG A 372 7.77 6.76 -11.84
CA ARG A 372 7.41 6.57 -10.43
C ARG A 372 8.24 7.43 -9.49
N LEU A 373 7.66 7.76 -8.36
CA LEU A 373 8.40 8.41 -7.28
C LEU A 373 9.52 7.48 -6.77
N PRO A 374 10.71 8.04 -6.46
CA PRO A 374 11.74 7.26 -5.77
C PRO A 374 11.20 6.73 -4.43
N VAL A 375 11.30 5.43 -4.20
CA VAL A 375 10.79 4.77 -3.00
C VAL A 375 11.93 4.50 -2.02
N ARG A 376 11.68 4.74 -0.74
CA ARG A 376 12.54 4.34 0.38
C ARG A 376 11.71 3.65 1.45
N PRO A 377 12.29 2.76 2.25
CA PRO A 377 11.63 2.23 3.43
C PRO A 377 11.19 3.36 4.38
N LEU A 378 10.01 3.21 4.98
CA LEU A 378 9.51 4.16 5.99
C LEU A 378 10.51 4.31 7.16
N ALA A 379 11.24 3.23 7.49
CA ALA A 379 12.27 3.23 8.52
C ALA A 379 13.39 4.25 8.27
N ASP A 380 13.66 4.63 7.02
CA ASP A 380 14.64 5.65 6.68
C ASP A 380 14.31 7.03 7.24
N LEU A 381 13.06 7.29 7.60
CA LEU A 381 12.67 8.52 8.30
C LEU A 381 13.35 8.65 9.67
N ALA A 382 13.69 7.55 10.32
CA ALA A 382 14.44 7.55 11.56
C ALA A 382 15.85 8.16 11.40
N ARG A 383 16.42 8.14 10.19
CA ARG A 383 17.69 8.83 9.89
C ARG A 383 17.53 10.35 9.85
N LEU A 384 16.34 10.84 9.46
CA LEU A 384 16.04 12.28 9.48
C LEU A 384 15.71 12.75 10.90
N ARG A 385 14.98 11.94 11.64
CA ARG A 385 14.52 12.21 13.00
C ARG A 385 14.46 10.89 13.80
N PRO A 386 15.50 10.56 14.56
CA PRO A 386 15.59 9.30 15.31
C PRO A 386 14.52 9.10 16.39
N ASP A 387 13.84 10.19 16.78
CA ASP A 387 12.82 10.23 17.82
C ASP A 387 11.38 10.12 17.27
N LEU A 388 11.21 9.77 15.97
CA LEU A 388 9.89 9.55 15.38
C LEU A 388 9.24 8.26 15.88
N ASN A 389 7.94 8.33 16.14
CA ASN A 389 7.12 7.13 16.33
C ASN A 389 6.61 6.62 14.97
N LEU A 390 7.39 5.79 14.31
CA LEU A 390 7.04 5.24 12.98
C LEU A 390 5.72 4.44 12.99
N ALA A 391 5.34 3.83 14.13
CA ALA A 391 4.09 3.09 14.25
C ALA A 391 2.85 4.00 14.13
N ALA A 392 2.98 5.30 14.40
CA ALA A 392 1.89 6.24 14.21
C ALA A 392 1.45 6.37 12.74
N PHE A 393 2.35 6.12 11.78
CA PHE A 393 2.00 6.13 10.35
C PHE A 393 1.18 4.93 9.90
N ALA A 394 1.19 3.83 10.67
CA ALA A 394 0.31 2.67 10.48
C ALA A 394 -1.04 2.84 11.21
N LEU A 395 -1.32 4.01 11.79
CA LEU A 395 -2.56 4.36 12.52
C LEU A 395 -2.94 3.40 13.65
N GLY A 396 -1.96 2.75 14.25
CA GLY A 396 -2.15 1.66 15.19
C GLY A 396 -2.26 0.31 14.46
N ALA A 397 -1.71 -0.74 15.03
CA ALA A 397 -1.93 -2.08 14.50
C ALA A 397 -3.43 -2.41 14.63
N PRO A 398 -4.07 -2.99 13.61
CA PRO A 398 -5.42 -3.50 13.75
C PRO A 398 -5.50 -4.45 14.94
N THR A 399 -6.57 -4.38 15.70
CA THR A 399 -6.80 -5.23 16.88
C THR A 399 -6.98 -6.70 16.50
N ASP A 400 -7.20 -7.00 15.24
CA ASP A 400 -7.62 -8.31 14.71
C ASP A 400 -6.49 -9.09 14.05
N GLY A 401 -5.26 -8.56 14.06
CA GLY A 401 -4.10 -9.21 13.45
C GLY A 401 -3.94 -8.99 11.94
N ASP A 402 -4.90 -8.32 11.29
CA ASP A 402 -4.78 -7.92 9.88
C ASP A 402 -3.89 -6.66 9.76
N PRO A 403 -2.81 -6.69 8.99
CA PRO A 403 -2.00 -5.50 8.75
C PRO A 403 -2.74 -4.51 7.83
N PRO A 404 -2.43 -3.19 7.90
CA PRO A 404 -2.92 -2.25 6.91
C PRO A 404 -2.43 -2.64 5.52
N THR A 405 -3.28 -2.49 4.51
CA THR A 405 -2.98 -2.87 3.11
C THR A 405 -1.77 -2.11 2.58
N ALA A 406 -1.74 -0.78 2.76
CA ALA A 406 -0.60 0.05 2.40
C ALA A 406 -0.63 1.40 3.15
N PHE A 407 0.54 1.92 3.53
CA PHE A 407 0.66 3.23 4.16
C PHE A 407 2.04 3.84 3.94
N GLY A 408 2.15 5.14 4.15
CA GLY A 408 3.42 5.85 4.05
C GLY A 408 3.29 7.36 3.88
N LEU A 409 4.40 7.98 3.51
CA LEU A 409 4.54 9.43 3.32
C LEU A 409 5.28 9.76 2.03
N VAL A 410 4.91 10.86 1.41
CA VAL A 410 5.77 11.53 0.41
C VAL A 410 6.30 12.82 1.02
N ILE A 411 7.61 12.99 0.99
CA ILE A 411 8.31 14.20 1.46
C ILE A 411 9.33 14.60 0.39
N ASP A 412 9.27 15.83 -0.09
CA ASP A 412 10.18 16.36 -1.12
C ASP A 412 10.31 15.46 -2.38
N GLY A 413 9.20 14.84 -2.78
CA GLY A 413 9.15 13.95 -3.95
C GLY A 413 9.73 12.55 -3.72
N VAL A 414 10.11 12.19 -2.50
CA VAL A 414 10.52 10.84 -2.13
C VAL A 414 9.38 10.15 -1.37
N HIS A 415 9.03 8.96 -1.81
CA HIS A 415 8.01 8.12 -1.20
C HIS A 415 8.63 7.21 -0.13
N TYR A 416 8.36 7.50 1.14
CA TYR A 416 8.72 6.66 2.28
C TYR A 416 7.59 5.68 2.55
N ALA A 417 7.75 4.44 2.09
CA ALA A 417 6.72 3.42 2.09
C ALA A 417 6.82 2.51 3.31
N GLY A 418 5.67 2.23 3.94
CA GLY A 418 5.50 1.11 4.84
C GLY A 418 5.48 -0.22 4.08
N ALA A 419 5.54 -1.34 4.80
CA ALA A 419 5.45 -2.66 4.21
C ALA A 419 4.03 -2.92 3.66
N CYS A 420 3.94 -3.69 2.57
CA CYS A 420 2.70 -4.29 2.10
C CYS A 420 2.62 -5.71 2.67
N GLN A 421 2.17 -5.82 3.91
CA GLN A 421 2.07 -7.10 4.59
C GLN A 421 0.72 -7.75 4.34
N THR A 422 0.71 -9.07 4.26
CA THR A 422 -0.50 -9.88 4.17
C THR A 422 -0.54 -10.89 5.30
N ARG A 423 -1.62 -11.66 5.41
CA ARG A 423 -1.75 -12.75 6.40
C ARG A 423 -0.74 -13.89 6.19
N HIS A 424 -0.18 -14.04 4.97
CA HIS A 424 0.77 -15.11 4.61
C HIS A 424 2.16 -14.60 4.24
N GLY A 425 2.54 -13.42 4.76
CA GLY A 425 3.85 -12.81 4.58
C GLY A 425 3.81 -11.51 3.79
N ASP A 426 4.98 -11.02 3.38
CA ASP A 426 5.07 -9.77 2.63
C ASP A 426 4.55 -9.96 1.19
N TYR A 427 3.73 -9.01 0.72
CA TYR A 427 3.25 -9.03 -0.66
C TYR A 427 4.38 -8.69 -1.63
N PRO A 428 4.72 -9.59 -2.55
CA PRO A 428 5.97 -9.45 -3.33
C PRO A 428 5.92 -8.38 -4.43
N PHE A 429 4.73 -7.87 -4.76
CA PHE A 429 4.50 -6.90 -5.84
C PHE A 429 3.88 -5.59 -5.33
N CYS A 430 4.36 -5.09 -4.20
CA CYS A 430 3.82 -3.90 -3.53
C CYS A 430 3.76 -2.64 -4.42
N ASP A 431 4.60 -2.54 -5.46
CA ASP A 431 4.62 -1.40 -6.37
C ASP A 431 3.48 -1.40 -7.39
N VAL A 432 2.84 -2.54 -7.58
CA VAL A 432 1.67 -2.74 -8.46
C VAL A 432 0.50 -3.39 -7.71
N LEU A 433 0.46 -3.21 -6.38
CA LEU A 433 -0.67 -3.60 -5.57
C LEU A 433 -1.90 -2.77 -5.96
N ASP A 434 -2.98 -3.44 -6.32
CA ASP A 434 -4.22 -2.80 -6.70
C ASP A 434 -4.96 -2.27 -5.47
N LEU A 435 -5.27 -0.97 -5.49
CA LEU A 435 -5.95 -0.27 -4.41
C LEU A 435 -7.29 0.31 -4.91
N PRO A 436 -8.38 0.13 -4.18
CA PRO A 436 -9.67 0.69 -4.55
C PRO A 436 -9.73 2.17 -4.19
N SER A 437 -10.36 2.95 -5.04
CA SER A 437 -10.61 4.35 -4.74
C SER A 437 -11.65 4.53 -3.65
N TYR A 438 -12.69 3.70 -3.66
CA TYR A 438 -13.92 4.02 -2.98
C TYR A 438 -14.24 5.52 -3.15
N SER A 439 -14.56 6.22 -2.06
CA SER A 439 -14.97 7.63 -2.13
C SER A 439 -13.84 8.62 -2.42
N THR A 440 -12.56 8.22 -2.51
CA THR A 440 -11.51 9.11 -3.02
C THR A 440 -11.78 9.50 -4.49
N ALA A 441 -12.56 8.69 -5.23
CA ALA A 441 -13.02 9.02 -6.57
C ALA A 441 -13.85 10.32 -6.62
N LYS A 442 -14.55 10.68 -5.53
CA LYS A 442 -15.28 11.95 -5.46
C LYS A 442 -14.36 13.15 -5.67
N SER A 443 -13.14 13.06 -5.15
CA SER A 443 -12.11 14.09 -5.33
C SER A 443 -11.46 14.01 -6.71
N ILE A 444 -10.93 12.82 -7.08
CA ILE A 444 -10.08 12.67 -8.27
C ILE A 444 -10.83 12.37 -9.56
N VAL A 445 -12.11 12.01 -9.50
CA VAL A 445 -12.97 11.89 -10.69
C VAL A 445 -14.00 13.02 -10.69
N GLY A 446 -14.82 13.14 -9.65
CA GLY A 446 -15.85 14.19 -9.55
C GLY A 446 -15.26 15.58 -9.47
N GLY A 447 -14.35 15.82 -8.53
CA GLY A 447 -13.70 17.12 -8.29
C GLY A 447 -12.81 17.53 -9.45
N VAL A 448 -11.84 16.67 -9.82
CA VAL A 448 -10.95 16.93 -10.96
C VAL A 448 -11.74 17.09 -12.25
N GLY A 449 -12.77 16.26 -12.49
CA GLY A 449 -13.62 16.34 -13.66
C GLY A 449 -14.35 17.68 -13.78
N LEU A 450 -15.00 18.14 -12.70
CA LEU A 450 -15.70 19.43 -12.69
C LEU A 450 -14.73 20.61 -12.80
N MET A 451 -13.59 20.59 -12.09
CA MET A 451 -12.56 21.62 -12.21
C MET A 451 -11.98 21.70 -13.62
N ARG A 452 -11.83 20.55 -14.29
CA ARG A 452 -11.38 20.49 -15.68
C ARG A 452 -12.45 21.03 -16.63
N LEU A 453 -13.70 20.63 -16.43
CA LEU A 453 -14.84 21.11 -17.22
C LEU A 453 -15.00 22.63 -17.08
N GLU A 454 -14.92 23.18 -15.87
CA GLU A 454 -14.97 24.62 -15.60
C GLU A 454 -13.83 25.38 -16.28
N ALA A 455 -12.61 24.82 -16.28
CA ALA A 455 -11.47 25.43 -16.97
C ALA A 455 -11.65 25.46 -18.51
N LEU A 456 -12.34 24.48 -19.08
CA LEU A 456 -12.62 24.40 -20.52
C LEU A 456 -13.88 25.18 -20.93
N HIS A 457 -14.90 25.16 -20.09
CA HIS A 457 -16.21 25.72 -20.28
C HIS A 457 -16.65 26.51 -19.04
N PRO A 458 -16.18 27.76 -18.87
CA PRO A 458 -16.47 28.58 -17.70
C PRO A 458 -17.98 28.73 -17.44
N GLY A 459 -18.41 28.54 -16.21
CA GLY A 459 -19.80 28.53 -15.79
C GLY A 459 -20.42 27.13 -15.66
N SER A 460 -19.71 26.08 -16.02
CA SER A 460 -20.19 24.70 -15.91
C SER A 460 -20.55 24.30 -14.47
N ALA A 461 -19.80 24.79 -13.48
CA ALA A 461 -20.11 24.52 -12.07
C ALA A 461 -21.46 25.08 -11.62
N LEU A 462 -22.01 26.08 -12.35
CA LEU A 462 -23.32 26.67 -12.11
C LEU A 462 -24.44 26.06 -12.98
N ALA A 463 -24.09 25.14 -13.91
CA ALA A 463 -25.10 24.44 -14.71
C ALA A 463 -26.01 23.61 -13.78
N LEU A 464 -27.27 23.49 -14.15
CA LEU A 464 -28.29 22.81 -13.33
C LEU A 464 -28.30 21.30 -13.61
N ILE A 465 -28.36 20.50 -12.59
CA ILE A 465 -28.49 19.03 -12.71
C ILE A 465 -29.74 18.67 -13.53
N ALA A 466 -30.86 19.34 -13.28
CA ALA A 466 -32.15 19.09 -13.97
C ALA A 466 -32.10 19.31 -15.47
N ASP A 467 -31.23 20.18 -15.98
CA ASP A 467 -31.09 20.47 -17.41
C ASP A 467 -30.34 19.35 -18.16
N HIS A 468 -29.54 18.55 -17.44
CA HIS A 468 -28.65 17.51 -17.98
C HIS A 468 -29.01 16.09 -17.55
N VAL A 469 -29.85 15.93 -16.53
CA VAL A 469 -30.33 14.64 -16.04
C VAL A 469 -31.86 14.63 -16.05
N PRO A 470 -32.48 14.16 -17.12
CA PRO A 470 -33.94 14.22 -17.27
C PRO A 470 -34.74 13.57 -16.14
N ALA A 471 -34.17 12.55 -15.49
CA ALA A 471 -34.77 11.90 -14.31
C ALA A 471 -34.90 12.83 -13.09
N CYS A 472 -34.12 13.90 -13.02
CA CYS A 472 -34.14 14.93 -11.99
C CYS A 472 -34.94 16.20 -12.38
N ALA A 473 -35.71 16.15 -13.46
CA ALA A 473 -36.47 17.33 -13.95
C ALA A 473 -37.78 17.51 -13.17
N ASP A 474 -37.71 17.60 -11.85
CA ASP A 474 -38.83 17.88 -10.94
C ASP A 474 -38.56 19.08 -10.04
N ASP A 475 -39.57 19.50 -9.26
CA ASP A 475 -39.51 20.70 -8.39
C ASP A 475 -38.45 20.56 -7.29
N ASP A 476 -38.16 19.33 -6.84
CA ASP A 476 -37.17 19.07 -5.81
C ASP A 476 -35.75 19.40 -6.26
N TRP A 477 -35.44 19.26 -7.56
CA TRP A 477 -34.11 19.56 -8.13
C TRP A 477 -33.95 21.00 -8.66
N THR A 478 -35.00 21.86 -8.58
CA THR A 478 -34.93 23.26 -9.03
C THR A 478 -33.75 23.99 -8.36
N GLY A 479 -32.85 24.58 -9.17
CA GLY A 479 -31.69 25.37 -8.69
C GLY A 479 -30.55 24.56 -8.09
N VAL A 480 -30.55 23.23 -8.21
CA VAL A 480 -29.40 22.39 -7.83
C VAL A 480 -28.36 22.41 -8.94
N THR A 481 -27.19 22.97 -8.68
CA THR A 481 -26.07 23.05 -9.62
C THR A 481 -25.13 21.85 -9.52
N LEU A 482 -24.25 21.69 -10.54
CA LEU A 482 -23.17 20.72 -10.50
C LEU A 482 -22.24 20.97 -9.29
N GLY A 483 -21.97 22.23 -8.98
CA GLY A 483 -21.19 22.61 -7.79
C GLY A 483 -21.86 22.18 -6.48
N HIS A 484 -23.19 22.34 -6.36
CA HIS A 484 -23.92 21.86 -5.18
C HIS A 484 -23.87 20.34 -5.02
N ALA A 485 -23.94 19.59 -6.11
CA ALA A 485 -23.82 18.13 -6.08
C ALA A 485 -22.41 17.69 -5.65
N LEU A 486 -21.36 18.34 -6.17
CA LEU A 486 -19.97 18.07 -5.78
C LEU A 486 -19.70 18.44 -4.31
N ASP A 487 -20.33 19.51 -3.80
CA ASP A 487 -20.21 19.96 -2.40
C ASP A 487 -21.08 19.12 -1.44
N MET A 488 -21.79 18.06 -1.92
CA MET A 488 -22.73 17.28 -1.09
C MET A 488 -23.81 18.17 -0.44
N ALA A 489 -24.30 19.15 -1.18
CA ALA A 489 -25.17 20.20 -0.67
C ALA A 489 -26.38 20.45 -1.57
N THR A 490 -26.95 19.39 -2.13
CA THR A 490 -28.13 19.47 -3.03
C THR A 490 -29.38 19.98 -2.31
N GLY A 491 -29.44 19.85 -0.98
CA GLY A 491 -30.62 20.17 -0.17
C GLY A 491 -31.66 19.05 -0.13
N LEU A 492 -31.39 17.89 -0.80
CA LEU A 492 -32.25 16.72 -0.83
C LEU A 492 -31.68 15.68 0.15
N TYR A 493 -32.42 15.37 1.20
CA TYR A 493 -31.95 14.41 2.21
C TYR A 493 -33.07 13.88 3.11
N GLY A 494 -32.83 12.74 3.76
CA GLY A 494 -33.66 12.18 4.82
C GLY A 494 -33.24 12.67 6.22
N SER A 495 -31.92 12.71 6.45
CA SER A 495 -31.32 13.07 7.74
C SER A 495 -30.08 13.93 7.54
N THR A 496 -29.81 14.84 8.50
CA THR A 496 -28.56 15.60 8.58
C THR A 496 -27.53 14.95 9.52
N ALA A 497 -27.87 13.81 10.13
CA ALA A 497 -26.89 13.06 10.91
C ALA A 497 -25.79 12.52 10.00
N PHE A 498 -24.55 12.51 10.51
CA PHE A 498 -23.37 12.15 9.72
C PHE A 498 -23.54 10.78 9.06
N GLU A 499 -23.43 10.75 7.74
CA GLU A 499 -23.56 9.57 6.85
C GLU A 499 -24.86 8.73 7.03
N ALA A 500 -25.88 9.26 7.69
CA ALA A 500 -27.10 8.50 7.96
C ALA A 500 -27.83 8.07 6.68
N ASP A 501 -27.91 8.95 5.69
CA ASP A 501 -28.57 8.67 4.41
C ASP A 501 -27.76 7.72 3.53
N GLU A 502 -26.43 7.82 3.55
CA GLU A 502 -25.52 6.92 2.84
C GLU A 502 -25.60 5.49 3.36
N ASN A 503 -25.59 5.33 4.69
CA ASN A 503 -25.61 4.04 5.38
C ASN A 503 -27.00 3.44 5.55
N ALA A 504 -28.06 4.17 5.21
CA ALA A 504 -29.43 3.66 5.25
C ALA A 504 -29.66 2.52 4.22
N PRO A 505 -30.61 1.60 4.45
CA PRO A 505 -30.95 0.58 3.47
C PRO A 505 -31.29 1.17 2.07
N ALA A 506 -31.95 2.33 2.03
CA ALA A 506 -32.20 3.06 0.79
C ALA A 506 -30.91 3.57 0.12
N GLY A 507 -29.88 3.95 0.86
CA GLY A 507 -28.57 4.29 0.31
C GLY A 507 -27.92 3.09 -0.38
N ARG A 508 -28.01 1.89 0.22
CA ARG A 508 -27.43 0.66 -0.33
C ARG A 508 -28.04 0.26 -1.67
N VAL A 509 -29.37 0.35 -1.82
CA VAL A 509 -30.07 0.03 -3.09
C VAL A 509 -29.47 0.78 -4.29
N PHE A 510 -29.01 2.01 -4.08
CA PHE A 510 -28.35 2.79 -5.14
C PHE A 510 -27.10 2.09 -5.69
N PHE A 511 -26.32 1.44 -4.85
CA PHE A 511 -25.10 0.73 -5.28
C PHE A 511 -25.44 -0.54 -6.06
N ASP A 512 -26.53 -1.24 -5.72
CA ASP A 512 -26.92 -2.50 -6.35
C ASP A 512 -27.45 -2.33 -7.78
N VAL A 513 -27.99 -1.15 -8.14
CA VAL A 513 -28.54 -0.91 -9.48
C VAL A 513 -27.42 -0.86 -10.53
N GLU A 514 -27.50 -1.71 -11.56
CA GLU A 514 -26.49 -1.84 -12.61
C GLU A 514 -26.80 -1.02 -13.89
N ASP A 515 -28.06 -0.69 -14.13
CA ASP A 515 -28.55 0.07 -15.30
C ASP A 515 -28.51 1.58 -15.06
N HIS A 516 -28.00 2.34 -16.02
CA HIS A 516 -27.84 3.82 -15.90
C HIS A 516 -29.17 4.52 -15.66
N ALA A 517 -30.19 4.23 -16.47
CA ALA A 517 -31.46 4.95 -16.38
C ALA A 517 -32.14 4.67 -15.04
N ALA A 518 -32.13 3.41 -14.59
CA ALA A 518 -32.67 3.00 -13.29
C ALA A 518 -31.87 3.63 -12.13
N LYS A 519 -30.53 3.65 -12.21
CA LYS A 519 -29.66 4.26 -11.19
C LYS A 519 -29.87 5.77 -11.09
N ALA A 520 -29.98 6.48 -12.21
CA ALA A 520 -30.27 7.91 -12.22
C ALA A 520 -31.68 8.21 -11.67
N ALA A 521 -32.70 7.46 -12.10
CA ALA A 521 -34.06 7.62 -11.60
C ALA A 521 -34.16 7.39 -10.09
N TYR A 522 -33.47 6.34 -9.59
CA TYR A 522 -33.40 6.08 -8.16
C TYR A 522 -32.74 7.22 -7.39
N ALA A 523 -31.57 7.69 -7.86
CA ALA A 523 -30.81 8.77 -7.23
C ALA A 523 -31.61 10.08 -7.17
N CYS A 524 -32.33 10.44 -8.25
CA CYS A 524 -33.17 11.65 -8.30
C CYS A 524 -34.39 11.56 -7.39
N GLY A 525 -35.04 10.39 -7.30
CA GLY A 525 -36.28 10.21 -6.56
C GLY A 525 -36.11 9.83 -5.08
N GLN A 526 -34.89 9.58 -4.62
CA GLN A 526 -34.61 9.00 -3.31
C GLN A 526 -35.06 9.88 -2.15
N PHE A 527 -34.85 11.20 -2.25
CA PHE A 527 -35.16 12.15 -1.18
C PHE A 527 -35.86 13.40 -1.68
N ARG A 528 -36.64 14.02 -0.81
CA ARG A 528 -37.29 15.29 -1.03
C ARG A 528 -36.41 16.44 -0.57
N ARG A 529 -36.64 17.64 -1.16
CA ARG A 529 -35.98 18.87 -0.74
C ARG A 529 -36.34 19.23 0.70
N ARG A 530 -35.33 19.53 1.50
CA ARG A 530 -35.46 19.98 2.91
C ARG A 530 -34.67 21.24 3.22
N ALA A 531 -33.71 21.62 2.35
CA ALA A 531 -32.91 22.82 2.50
C ALA A 531 -32.69 23.52 1.16
N THR A 532 -32.29 24.78 1.20
CA THR A 532 -31.82 25.50 0.02
C THR A 532 -30.53 24.84 -0.49
N PRO A 533 -30.38 24.58 -1.80
CA PRO A 533 -29.13 24.07 -2.35
C PRO A 533 -27.92 24.93 -1.94
N GLY A 534 -26.82 24.31 -1.64
CA GLY A 534 -25.57 24.94 -1.21
C GLY A 534 -25.51 25.33 0.28
N THR A 535 -26.53 25.02 1.12
CA THR A 535 -26.54 25.47 2.51
C THR A 535 -26.31 24.40 3.56
N THR A 536 -26.54 23.13 3.24
CA THR A 536 -26.50 22.02 4.19
C THR A 536 -25.73 20.86 3.58
N PHE A 537 -24.65 20.45 4.24
CA PHE A 537 -23.89 19.27 3.86
C PHE A 537 -24.62 17.99 4.28
N VAL A 538 -24.84 17.08 3.36
CA VAL A 538 -25.30 15.71 3.63
C VAL A 538 -24.57 14.76 2.67
N TYR A 539 -23.77 13.86 3.23
CA TYR A 539 -22.94 12.96 2.44
C TYR A 539 -23.80 11.93 1.69
N ARG A 540 -23.73 11.94 0.35
CA ARG A 540 -24.47 11.04 -0.52
C ARG A 540 -23.70 10.74 -1.83
N THR A 541 -23.31 9.47 -2.00
CA THR A 541 -22.61 9.05 -3.24
C THR A 541 -23.48 9.20 -4.49
N ALA A 542 -24.80 9.09 -4.36
CA ALA A 542 -25.74 9.31 -5.45
C ALA A 542 -25.62 10.70 -6.08
N ASP A 543 -25.34 11.75 -5.29
CA ASP A 543 -25.19 13.12 -5.80
C ASP A 543 -23.98 13.23 -6.75
N THR A 544 -22.87 12.55 -6.44
CA THR A 544 -21.70 12.52 -7.35
C THR A 544 -21.94 11.70 -8.61
N TYR A 545 -22.78 10.68 -8.58
CA TYR A 545 -23.16 9.95 -9.77
C TYR A 545 -23.98 10.83 -10.73
N LEU A 546 -24.94 11.60 -10.20
CA LEU A 546 -25.72 12.57 -10.97
C LEU A 546 -24.85 13.71 -11.53
N LEU A 547 -23.88 14.20 -10.74
CA LEU A 547 -22.87 15.14 -11.22
C LEU A 547 -22.13 14.57 -12.44
N GLY A 548 -21.65 13.33 -12.36
CA GLY A 548 -20.94 12.67 -13.47
C GLY A 548 -21.83 12.46 -14.69
N THR A 549 -23.10 12.15 -14.47
CA THR A 549 -24.09 12.04 -15.55
C THR A 549 -24.27 13.39 -16.26
N ALA A 550 -24.42 14.47 -15.51
CA ALA A 550 -24.56 15.81 -16.06
C ALA A 550 -23.31 16.28 -16.82
N MET A 551 -22.11 16.02 -16.28
CA MET A 551 -20.86 16.33 -16.98
C MET A 551 -20.73 15.57 -18.30
N SER A 552 -21.09 14.27 -18.32
CA SER A 552 -21.08 13.48 -19.55
C SER A 552 -22.08 14.00 -20.58
N ASP A 553 -23.27 14.49 -20.16
CA ASP A 553 -24.24 15.07 -21.03
C ASP A 553 -23.77 16.41 -21.65
N ILE A 554 -23.12 17.27 -20.89
CA ILE A 554 -22.51 18.52 -21.37
C ILE A 554 -21.47 18.25 -22.46
N LEU A 555 -20.73 17.15 -22.39
CA LEU A 555 -19.67 16.80 -23.33
C LEU A 555 -20.19 16.16 -24.63
N ARG A 556 -21.34 15.48 -24.60
CA ARG A 556 -21.91 14.75 -25.76
C ARG A 556 -22.06 15.54 -27.06
N PRO A 557 -22.47 16.82 -27.05
CA PRO A 557 -22.59 17.59 -28.30
C PRO A 557 -21.25 17.81 -29.02
N ALA A 558 -20.12 17.69 -28.29
CA ALA A 558 -18.77 17.95 -28.81
C ALA A 558 -18.02 16.68 -29.25
N GLY A 559 -18.52 15.49 -28.91
CA GLY A 559 -17.85 14.23 -29.18
C GLY A 559 -18.63 13.00 -28.71
N GLU A 560 -18.03 11.83 -28.85
CA GLU A 560 -18.64 10.54 -28.50
C GLU A 560 -18.21 10.04 -27.10
N GLY A 561 -17.48 10.83 -26.32
CA GLY A 561 -16.89 10.46 -25.03
C GLY A 561 -17.79 10.74 -23.84
N ASP A 562 -17.19 10.70 -22.68
CA ASP A 562 -17.79 11.01 -21.40
C ASP A 562 -16.80 11.71 -20.46
N LEU A 563 -17.24 12.06 -19.26
CA LEU A 563 -16.41 12.77 -18.30
C LEU A 563 -15.07 12.05 -18.02
N TYR A 564 -15.06 10.71 -17.99
CA TYR A 564 -13.84 9.99 -17.65
C TYR A 564 -12.86 9.97 -18.83
N ASP A 565 -13.32 9.58 -19.98
CA ASP A 565 -12.49 9.43 -21.17
C ASP A 565 -12.02 10.78 -21.74
N ASP A 566 -12.82 11.86 -21.62
CA ASP A 566 -12.53 13.17 -22.20
C ASP A 566 -11.89 14.17 -21.21
N LEU A 567 -12.25 14.13 -19.91
CA LEU A 567 -11.73 15.09 -18.94
C LEU A 567 -10.64 14.52 -18.06
N VAL A 568 -10.81 13.29 -17.54
CA VAL A 568 -10.00 12.74 -16.47
C VAL A 568 -8.82 11.90 -17.00
N ALA A 569 -9.10 10.89 -17.81
CA ALA A 569 -8.07 9.98 -18.31
C ALA A 569 -6.96 10.68 -19.15
N PRO A 570 -7.23 11.73 -19.93
CA PRO A 570 -6.17 12.48 -20.61
C PRO A 570 -5.16 13.14 -19.66
N LEU A 571 -5.61 13.58 -18.47
CA LEU A 571 -4.72 14.12 -17.45
C LEU A 571 -3.80 13.02 -16.88
N TRP A 572 -4.36 11.85 -16.61
CA TRP A 572 -3.61 10.71 -16.10
C TRP A 572 -2.58 10.19 -17.11
N ARG A 573 -2.91 10.15 -18.40
CA ARG A 573 -1.94 9.85 -19.47
C ARG A 573 -0.81 10.87 -19.51
N SER A 574 -1.12 12.16 -19.41
CA SER A 574 -0.12 13.23 -19.40
C SER A 574 0.81 13.15 -18.19
N LEU A 575 0.31 12.68 -17.06
CA LEU A 575 1.09 12.38 -15.88
C LEU A 575 1.83 11.03 -15.95
N ARG A 576 1.64 10.24 -17.01
CA ARG A 576 2.24 8.90 -17.18
C ARG A 576 1.94 7.99 -15.99
N LEU A 577 0.70 8.01 -15.51
CA LEU A 577 0.21 7.09 -14.48
C LEU A 577 0.01 5.68 -15.06
N SER A 578 -0.21 4.70 -14.18
CA SER A 578 -0.43 3.33 -14.61
C SER A 578 -1.65 3.19 -15.55
N PRO A 579 -1.66 2.21 -16.46
CA PRO A 579 -2.84 1.93 -17.27
C PRO A 579 -4.08 1.55 -16.44
N THR A 580 -3.88 1.06 -15.21
CA THR A 580 -4.95 0.66 -14.29
C THR A 580 -5.86 1.83 -13.93
N VAL A 581 -5.28 3.02 -13.72
CA VAL A 581 -6.04 4.23 -13.41
C VAL A 581 -6.68 4.90 -14.64
N LEU A 582 -6.43 4.42 -15.87
CA LEU A 582 -7.02 4.99 -17.08
C LEU A 582 -8.46 4.53 -17.35
N GLY A 583 -9.00 3.62 -16.55
CA GLY A 583 -10.38 3.17 -16.61
C GLY A 583 -11.06 3.32 -15.24
N THR A 584 -12.38 3.35 -15.25
CA THR A 584 -13.23 3.31 -14.06
C THR A 584 -14.39 2.36 -14.27
N ARG A 585 -15.03 1.92 -13.19
CA ARG A 585 -16.29 1.18 -13.27
C ARG A 585 -17.35 2.00 -14.01
N ARG A 586 -18.19 1.28 -14.75
CA ARG A 586 -19.28 1.83 -15.54
C ARG A 586 -20.53 1.00 -15.35
N THR A 587 -21.70 1.58 -15.65
CA THR A 587 -22.92 0.78 -15.73
C THR A 587 -22.80 -0.32 -16.80
N TYR A 588 -23.54 -1.40 -16.63
CA TYR A 588 -23.43 -2.60 -17.47
C TYR A 588 -24.33 -2.55 -18.73
N ASP A 589 -25.16 -1.50 -18.83
CA ASP A 589 -26.00 -1.22 -19.99
C ASP A 589 -25.22 -0.53 -21.12
N ALA A 590 -25.93 -0.26 -22.23
CA ALA A 590 -25.34 0.41 -23.40
C ALA A 590 -24.86 1.85 -23.13
N ALA A 591 -25.37 2.50 -22.08
CA ALA A 591 -24.95 3.85 -21.71
C ALA A 591 -23.51 3.87 -21.17
N ARG A 592 -23.07 2.77 -20.51
CA ARG A 592 -21.71 2.65 -19.92
C ARG A 592 -21.30 3.89 -19.13
N GLN A 593 -22.26 4.47 -18.39
CA GLN A 593 -22.01 5.68 -17.60
C GLN A 593 -20.91 5.42 -16.56
N PRO A 594 -19.82 6.20 -16.54
CA PRO A 594 -18.75 6.02 -15.55
C PRO A 594 -19.24 6.32 -14.14
N PHE A 595 -18.74 5.52 -13.17
CA PHE A 595 -18.94 5.80 -11.76
C PHE A 595 -18.04 6.97 -11.36
N THR A 596 -18.60 7.93 -10.63
CA THR A 596 -17.91 9.19 -10.30
C THR A 596 -17.52 9.25 -8.82
N GLY A 597 -18.27 8.57 -7.96
CA GLY A 597 -18.08 8.58 -6.51
C GLY A 597 -17.33 7.38 -5.95
N TRP A 598 -17.08 6.36 -6.78
CA TRP A 598 -16.33 5.13 -6.49
C TRP A 598 -15.98 4.40 -7.80
N GLY A 599 -15.30 3.25 -7.72
CA GLY A 599 -15.14 2.36 -8.87
C GLY A 599 -13.82 2.48 -9.61
N LEU A 600 -12.93 3.38 -9.18
CA LEU A 600 -11.59 3.50 -9.73
C LEU A 600 -10.64 2.56 -8.99
N THR A 601 -9.69 1.97 -9.74
CA THR A 601 -8.56 1.19 -9.20
C THR A 601 -7.27 1.87 -9.61
N TYR A 602 -6.29 1.91 -8.72
CA TYR A 602 -4.99 2.55 -8.94
C TYR A 602 -3.91 1.93 -8.07
N HIS A 603 -2.65 2.19 -8.39
CA HIS A 603 -1.52 1.87 -7.53
C HIS A 603 -1.25 3.01 -6.53
N ARG A 604 -0.52 2.71 -5.45
CA ARG A 604 -0.11 3.73 -4.48
C ARG A 604 0.66 4.90 -5.12
N ASP A 605 1.51 4.62 -6.12
CA ASP A 605 2.24 5.67 -6.85
C ASP A 605 1.31 6.61 -7.60
N ASP A 606 0.27 6.09 -8.25
CA ASP A 606 -0.69 6.90 -9.00
C ASP A 606 -1.35 7.95 -8.12
N ILE A 607 -1.94 7.52 -7.00
CA ILE A 607 -2.67 8.44 -6.12
C ILE A 607 -1.74 9.46 -5.44
N LEU A 608 -0.50 9.07 -5.12
CA LEU A 608 0.50 9.97 -4.56
C LEU A 608 0.94 11.04 -5.56
N ARG A 609 1.11 10.67 -6.82
CA ARG A 609 1.46 11.60 -7.90
C ARG A 609 0.29 12.52 -8.24
N ILE A 610 -0.96 12.02 -8.22
CA ILE A 610 -2.16 12.85 -8.33
C ILE A 610 -2.21 13.86 -7.17
N ALA A 611 -2.01 13.43 -5.92
CA ALA A 611 -1.99 14.31 -4.76
C ALA A 611 -0.88 15.39 -4.86
N GLY A 612 0.32 15.00 -5.29
CA GLY A 612 1.43 15.91 -5.54
C GLY A 612 1.13 16.92 -6.64
N TRP A 613 0.52 16.47 -7.76
CA TRP A 613 0.11 17.32 -8.87
C TRP A 613 -0.96 18.35 -8.46
N LEU A 614 -1.97 17.95 -7.69
CA LEU A 614 -2.98 18.86 -7.16
C LEU A 614 -2.35 19.93 -6.25
N LYS A 615 -1.47 19.54 -5.33
CA LYS A 615 -0.72 20.46 -4.46
C LYS A 615 0.16 21.42 -5.24
N GLY A 616 0.69 20.98 -6.37
CA GLY A 616 1.52 21.78 -7.30
C GLY A 616 0.72 22.72 -8.22
N GLY A 617 -0.59 22.92 -7.98
CA GLY A 617 -1.44 23.76 -8.80
C GLY A 617 -1.98 23.09 -10.07
N ALA A 618 -1.92 21.77 -10.14
CA ALA A 618 -2.40 20.96 -11.27
C ALA A 618 -1.82 21.37 -12.62
N LEU A 619 -0.51 21.58 -12.68
CA LEU A 619 0.19 22.04 -13.89
C LEU A 619 0.62 20.87 -14.77
N ILE A 620 0.48 21.00 -16.09
CA ILE A 620 1.12 20.17 -17.11
C ILE A 620 1.83 21.11 -18.07
N ASP A 621 3.13 20.92 -18.28
CA ASP A 621 3.98 21.80 -19.10
C ASP A 621 3.86 23.28 -18.72
N GLY A 622 3.77 23.56 -17.41
CA GLY A 622 3.63 24.89 -16.84
C GLY A 622 2.25 25.55 -17.03
N ARG A 623 1.26 24.83 -17.55
CA ARG A 623 -0.11 25.32 -17.77
C ARG A 623 -1.07 24.72 -16.76
N PRO A 624 -1.91 25.52 -16.10
CA PRO A 624 -2.94 24.99 -15.22
C PRO A 624 -3.99 24.21 -16.04
N MET A 625 -4.26 22.99 -15.62
CA MET A 625 -5.20 22.10 -16.28
C MET A 625 -6.60 22.17 -15.67
N LEU A 626 -6.73 22.69 -14.47
CA LEU A 626 -7.95 22.80 -13.69
C LEU A 626 -8.28 24.26 -13.42
N ASP A 627 -9.57 24.56 -13.16
CA ASP A 627 -9.95 25.86 -12.63
C ASP A 627 -9.29 26.13 -11.30
N GLN A 628 -8.51 27.22 -11.23
CA GLN A 628 -7.67 27.51 -10.05
C GLN A 628 -8.47 28.01 -8.86
N GLY A 629 -9.64 28.61 -9.08
CA GLY A 629 -10.54 29.04 -8.00
C GLY A 629 -11.14 27.84 -7.25
N LEU A 630 -11.69 26.89 -8.01
CA LEU A 630 -12.24 25.65 -7.43
C LEU A 630 -11.13 24.80 -6.78
N LEU A 631 -9.95 24.71 -7.39
CA LEU A 631 -8.82 23.99 -6.82
C LEU A 631 -8.35 24.62 -5.51
N ALA A 632 -8.18 25.94 -5.46
CA ALA A 632 -7.79 26.65 -4.23
C ALA A 632 -8.82 26.47 -3.11
N ALA A 633 -10.13 26.52 -3.44
CA ALA A 633 -11.19 26.25 -2.49
C ALA A 633 -11.15 24.81 -1.96
N ALA A 634 -11.00 23.81 -2.85
CA ALA A 634 -10.87 22.40 -2.48
C ALA A 634 -9.68 22.15 -1.55
N LEU A 635 -8.54 22.79 -1.83
CA LEU A 635 -7.30 22.68 -1.05
C LEU A 635 -7.24 23.60 0.17
N GLN A 636 -8.36 24.26 0.54
CA GLN A 636 -8.44 25.18 1.69
C GLN A 636 -7.47 26.39 1.60
N GLN A 637 -7.12 26.78 0.39
CA GLN A 637 -6.25 27.93 0.09
C GLN A 637 -7.05 29.21 -0.18
N ASP A 638 -8.38 29.09 -0.35
CA ASP A 638 -9.30 30.22 -0.50
C ASP A 638 -10.18 30.38 0.77
N PRO A 639 -9.85 31.30 1.67
CA PRO A 639 -10.63 31.53 2.88
C PRO A 639 -12.04 32.12 2.64
N ALA A 640 -12.33 32.63 1.45
CA ALA A 640 -13.65 33.10 1.08
C ALA A 640 -14.61 31.95 0.76
N HIS A 641 -14.08 30.80 0.36
CA HIS A 641 -14.86 29.60 -0.01
C HIS A 641 -14.41 28.36 0.80
N PRO A 642 -14.50 28.37 2.12
CA PRO A 642 -13.95 27.33 2.98
C PRO A 642 -14.72 25.99 2.94
N GLY A 643 -15.86 25.95 2.23
CA GLY A 643 -16.76 24.81 2.24
C GLY A 643 -17.72 24.79 3.44
N LEU A 644 -18.56 23.77 3.48
CA LEU A 644 -19.56 23.58 4.53
C LEU A 644 -19.00 22.79 5.71
N PRO A 645 -19.45 23.04 6.95
CA PRO A 645 -19.18 22.18 8.09
C PRO A 645 -19.68 20.75 7.80
N ALA A 646 -18.85 19.74 8.06
CA ALA A 646 -19.11 18.36 7.69
C ALA A 646 -18.79 17.40 8.85
N GLY A 647 -19.79 16.99 9.64
CA GLY A 647 -19.61 16.04 10.74
C GLY A 647 -19.06 16.61 12.04
N GLY A 648 -18.74 17.90 12.09
CA GLY A 648 -18.25 18.57 13.31
C GLY A 648 -17.52 19.89 13.04
N PRO A 649 -17.18 20.65 14.09
CA PRO A 649 -16.59 21.99 13.94
C PRO A 649 -15.16 21.98 13.36
N ALA A 650 -14.44 20.86 13.52
CA ALA A 650 -13.09 20.69 13.00
C ALA A 650 -13.07 20.07 11.58
N TRP A 651 -14.23 19.94 10.92
CA TRP A 651 -14.35 19.28 9.64
C TRP A 651 -15.10 20.14 8.64
N ARG A 652 -14.63 20.12 7.40
CA ARG A 652 -15.25 20.81 6.25
C ARG A 652 -15.28 19.90 5.03
N TYR A 653 -16.16 20.23 4.10
CA TYR A 653 -16.21 19.59 2.79
C TYR A 653 -16.34 20.64 1.69
N LYS A 654 -15.50 20.56 0.65
CA LYS A 654 -15.52 21.47 -0.50
C LYS A 654 -15.00 20.78 -1.76
N ALA A 655 -15.75 20.90 -2.85
CA ALA A 655 -15.37 20.45 -4.19
C ALA A 655 -14.87 19.00 -4.24
N GLY A 656 -15.54 18.09 -3.52
CA GLY A 656 -15.17 16.68 -3.45
C GLY A 656 -14.06 16.33 -2.44
N PHE A 657 -13.53 17.31 -1.69
CA PHE A 657 -12.49 17.11 -0.68
C PHE A 657 -13.01 17.35 0.73
N TRP A 658 -12.61 16.47 1.62
CA TRP A 658 -12.67 16.72 3.05
C TRP A 658 -11.54 17.66 3.47
N ALA A 659 -11.74 18.39 4.56
CA ALA A 659 -10.66 19.10 5.25
C ALA A 659 -10.83 18.98 6.76
N ARG A 660 -9.71 18.81 7.48
CA ARG A 660 -9.68 18.75 8.94
C ARG A 660 -8.77 19.81 9.49
N ASP A 661 -9.23 20.49 10.54
CA ASP A 661 -8.36 21.38 11.33
C ASP A 661 -7.45 20.53 12.23
N ILE A 662 -6.15 20.60 11.96
CA ILE A 662 -5.09 19.92 12.72
C ILE A 662 -4.29 20.89 13.58
N GLY A 663 -4.61 22.18 13.58
CA GLY A 663 -3.87 23.18 14.35
C GLY A 663 -3.81 22.87 15.85
N GLY A 664 -4.92 22.43 16.45
CA GLY A 664 -4.94 22.01 17.84
C GLY A 664 -4.04 20.80 18.13
N PRO A 665 -4.19 19.67 17.43
CA PRO A 665 -3.29 18.52 17.56
C PRO A 665 -1.80 18.83 17.37
N LEU A 666 -1.47 19.77 16.48
CA LEU A 666 -0.08 20.20 16.23
C LEU A 666 0.43 21.23 17.23
N GLY A 667 -0.44 21.81 18.07
CA GLY A 667 -0.08 22.93 18.96
C GLY A 667 0.13 24.25 18.23
N CYS A 668 -0.44 24.44 17.04
CA CYS A 668 -0.34 25.67 16.28
C CYS A 668 -1.19 26.79 16.89
N PRO A 669 -0.76 28.08 16.79
CA PRO A 669 -1.50 29.21 17.35
C PRO A 669 -2.77 29.56 16.56
N ARG A 670 -2.96 29.00 15.38
CA ARG A 670 -4.09 29.21 14.47
C ARG A 670 -4.57 27.89 13.89
N PRO A 671 -5.83 27.80 13.43
CA PRO A 671 -6.31 26.65 12.69
C PRO A 671 -5.44 26.35 11.47
N VAL A 672 -5.14 25.07 11.25
CA VAL A 672 -4.40 24.56 10.09
C VAL A 672 -5.29 23.52 9.40
N TRP A 673 -5.85 23.89 8.27
CA TRP A 673 -6.75 23.04 7.53
C TRP A 673 -5.96 22.13 6.59
N ALA A 674 -6.05 20.83 6.82
CA ALA A 674 -5.44 19.82 5.94
C ALA A 674 -6.53 19.20 5.05
N PRO A 675 -6.53 19.47 3.74
CA PRO A 675 -7.43 18.80 2.81
C PRO A 675 -7.02 17.34 2.64
N PHE A 676 -8.03 16.47 2.45
CA PHE A 676 -7.79 15.05 2.26
C PHE A 676 -8.90 14.38 1.46
N MET A 677 -8.55 13.25 0.87
CA MET A 677 -9.46 12.33 0.21
C MET A 677 -9.71 11.16 1.17
N SER A 678 -10.96 10.73 1.30
CA SER A 678 -11.35 9.61 2.15
C SER A 678 -12.11 8.56 1.37
N GLY A 679 -11.92 7.30 1.72
CA GLY A 679 -12.60 6.15 1.14
C GLY A 679 -13.11 5.18 2.20
N PHE A 680 -14.16 4.44 1.86
CA PHE A 680 -14.76 3.44 2.74
C PHE A 680 -13.72 2.43 3.23
N GLY A 681 -13.90 1.93 4.44
CA GLY A 681 -13.02 0.93 5.07
C GLY A 681 -11.83 1.51 5.83
N GLY A 682 -11.54 2.82 5.74
CA GLY A 682 -10.40 3.45 6.41
C GLY A 682 -9.31 3.87 5.42
N ILE A 683 -9.70 4.46 4.30
CA ILE A 683 -8.77 5.02 3.32
C ILE A 683 -8.63 6.52 3.54
N SER A 684 -7.40 7.01 3.58
CA SER A 684 -7.08 8.43 3.69
C SER A 684 -5.86 8.78 2.84
N VAL A 685 -5.99 9.83 2.02
CA VAL A 685 -4.85 10.45 1.31
C VAL A 685 -4.85 11.93 1.68
N VAL A 686 -3.91 12.33 2.51
CA VAL A 686 -3.91 13.63 3.20
C VAL A 686 -2.86 14.55 2.62
N LEU A 687 -3.29 15.71 2.15
CA LEU A 687 -2.44 16.73 1.58
C LEU A 687 -1.97 17.68 2.71
N LEU A 688 -1.00 17.22 3.50
CA LEU A 688 -0.48 17.98 4.63
C LEU A 688 0.29 19.23 4.17
N PRO A 689 0.32 20.31 5.01
CA PRO A 689 1.22 21.43 4.79
C PRO A 689 2.70 21.02 4.74
N GLY A 690 3.60 21.93 4.41
CA GLY A 690 5.05 21.67 4.38
C GLY A 690 5.50 20.69 3.30
N GLY A 691 4.71 20.48 2.23
CA GLY A 691 5.08 19.59 1.13
C GLY A 691 4.91 18.10 1.41
N VAL A 692 4.27 17.73 2.52
CA VAL A 692 4.07 16.33 2.93
C VAL A 692 2.73 15.80 2.40
N THR A 693 2.71 14.56 1.91
CA THR A 693 1.47 13.81 1.64
C THR A 693 1.53 12.51 2.45
N PHE A 694 0.52 12.28 3.29
CA PHE A 694 0.35 11.03 4.01
C PHE A 694 -0.72 10.17 3.32
N TYR A 695 -0.55 8.86 3.32
CA TYR A 695 -1.57 7.94 2.84
C TYR A 695 -1.70 6.71 3.73
N TYR A 696 -2.92 6.20 3.78
CA TYR A 696 -3.27 4.97 4.48
C TYR A 696 -4.40 4.28 3.74
N PHE A 697 -4.22 3.00 3.44
CA PHE A 697 -5.22 2.10 2.89
C PHE A 697 -5.39 0.93 3.85
N GLY A 698 -6.60 0.75 4.32
CA GLY A 698 -6.98 -0.33 5.22
C GLY A 698 -8.46 -0.65 5.08
N ASP A 699 -8.93 -1.60 5.84
CA ASP A 699 -10.30 -2.13 5.81
C ASP A 699 -10.86 -2.40 7.21
N SER A 700 -10.23 -1.84 8.23
CA SER A 700 -10.63 -1.95 9.64
C SER A 700 -11.35 -0.70 10.19
N GLY A 701 -11.77 0.21 9.32
CA GLY A 701 -12.52 1.41 9.69
C GLY A 701 -11.70 2.47 10.42
N VAL A 702 -10.38 2.49 10.27
CA VAL A 702 -9.51 3.47 10.91
C VAL A 702 -9.41 4.73 10.05
N PHE A 703 -9.99 5.84 10.54
CA PHE A 703 -10.04 7.13 9.83
C PHE A 703 -9.26 8.24 10.53
N ASP A 704 -8.81 8.04 11.78
CA ASP A 704 -8.09 9.06 12.53
C ASP A 704 -6.60 9.08 12.19
N TRP A 705 -6.27 9.86 11.17
CA TRP A 705 -4.89 10.08 10.72
C TRP A 705 -4.15 11.22 11.46
N ALA A 706 -4.79 11.88 12.45
CA ALA A 706 -4.13 12.96 13.19
C ALA A 706 -2.81 12.55 13.87
N PRO A 707 -2.67 11.34 14.46
CA PRO A 707 -1.40 10.89 15.01
C PRO A 707 -0.26 10.88 13.97
N ALA A 708 -0.54 10.46 12.74
CA ALA A 708 0.43 10.48 11.64
C ALA A 708 0.82 11.92 11.25
N ALA A 709 -0.14 12.85 11.23
CA ALA A 709 0.12 14.26 10.97
C ALA A 709 1.00 14.89 12.06
N VAL A 710 0.79 14.54 13.34
CA VAL A 710 1.64 14.99 14.46
C VAL A 710 3.08 14.52 14.29
N GLU A 711 3.29 13.27 13.93
CA GLU A 711 4.65 12.77 13.68
C GLU A 711 5.28 13.38 12.42
N ALA A 712 4.51 13.58 11.35
CA ALA A 712 4.99 14.26 10.15
C ALA A 712 5.37 15.73 10.43
N ALA A 713 4.68 16.41 11.32
CA ALA A 713 5.00 17.79 11.75
C ALA A 713 6.35 17.89 12.49
N ARG A 714 6.87 16.81 13.01
CA ARG A 714 8.23 16.76 13.59
C ARG A 714 9.32 16.78 12.51
N ILE A 715 8.98 16.45 11.26
CA ILE A 715 9.89 16.46 10.11
C ILE A 715 9.79 17.80 9.36
N ARG A 716 8.57 18.36 9.24
CA ARG A 716 8.30 19.59 8.49
C ARG A 716 7.39 20.52 9.31
N ASP A 717 7.71 21.80 9.34
CA ASP A 717 6.81 22.80 9.95
C ASP A 717 5.48 22.84 9.17
N MET A 718 4.39 22.71 9.91
CA MET A 718 3.02 22.73 9.39
C MET A 718 2.18 23.86 9.96
N CYS A 719 2.74 24.67 10.87
CA CYS A 719 2.03 25.80 11.49
C CYS A 719 2.21 27.13 10.75
N SER A 720 3.14 27.18 9.78
CA SER A 720 3.51 28.39 9.03
C SER A 720 2.55 28.69 7.89
#